data_4749176879d11421226fb43addd695c9
#
_entry.id   4749176879d11421226fb43addd695c9
#
_cell.length_a   1.000
_cell.length_b   1.000
_cell.length_c   1.000
_cell.angle_alpha   90.00
_cell.angle_beta   90.00
_cell.angle_gamma   90.00
#
_symmetry.space_group_name_H-M   'P 1'
#
loop_
_entity.id
_entity.type
_entity.pdbx_description
1 polymer ?
#
loop_
_entity_poly.entity_id
_entity_poly.type
_entity_poly.pdbx_seq_one_letter_code
_entity_poly.pdbx_strand_id
1 'polypeptide(L)'
;MKKSYGVNELRRMYLDFFESKGHLVMKSFSLVPHNDNSLLLINAGMAPLKPYFTGQEIPPRRRVTTCQKCVRTGDIENVGKTARHLTFFEMLGNFSFGDYFKHEAIAWSWEFLTKVLGLEEDRLYPSIYGEDEEAYEIWTREVGVPGEKITRFYRDPETGECDNFWEHGAGPCGPCSEIYYDRGEKYGCGSPDCKVGCDCDRFMEVWNNVFTQFEGDGKGGYTELSQKNIDTGMGLERLAVVMQDVDSVFDIDTMKAIRDKICEMSGKKYEVDAMDDVSIRLITDHIRSSTFLVSDGVMPSNEGRGYVLRRLIRRAARHGKMLGIDGLFLAKLSETVINESKDGYPELEEKKEFIFKVLTQEEEKFNKTIDQGLAILSDLMEEMKKNGKKELSGADTFKLYDTYGFPVDLTEEILEEKGFSYNEDEFKACMEEQRQKARSARKVTNYMGADATVYEQIDPSITTEFVGYENLTYASKVTVMTTETEIVEALSDGDAGTIIVEKTPFYATMGGQQGDKGQIRTADGVFQVEDTVKLLGGKYGHIGHMVSGMIHTGEEVELVVDAKLRAKTCANHSATHLLQKALREVLGTHVEQAGSYQDSERTRFDFTHFAAMTPEALQKVEDMVNEKINEGMEVRTDIMTVDEAKKTGAMALFGEKYGEKVRVVSMGEFSREFCGGTHVKNTAEIKTFKILSESGVAAGVRRIEALTGDNVIAYYKKMEEEFQEAAKVVKSTPANLKERLEHLTAEMKELQSENEALKSRAAKDALGDVMNQIEDVKGVKLLATSVSGVDMNGLRDLGDQLKDKIGEGVVVIASDCDGKVNLIAMATDAAMKQGAHAGNLIKAIAGNVGGGGGGRPNMAQAGGKNPAGIPDAIAQAKTALENMLK
;
A
#
# COMPACT_ATOMS: atom_id res chain seq x y z
N MET A 1 16.46 31.47 38.13
CA MET A 1 15.98 31.19 36.80
C MET A 1 15.87 29.68 36.68
N LYS A 2 14.69 29.16 36.38
CA LYS A 2 14.49 27.76 36.05
C LYS A 2 15.42 27.42 34.88
N LYS A 3 16.21 26.36 34.97
CA LYS A 3 17.02 25.92 33.81
C LYS A 3 16.08 25.40 32.77
N SER A 4 16.15 25.91 31.55
CA SER A 4 15.43 25.42 30.41
C SER A 4 16.35 24.46 29.62
N TYR A 5 15.89 23.25 29.36
CA TYR A 5 16.65 22.25 28.64
C TYR A 5 15.93 21.91 27.31
N GLY A 6 16.69 21.74 26.23
CA GLY A 6 16.15 21.27 24.95
C GLY A 6 15.79 19.78 24.98
N VAL A 7 14.93 19.35 24.05
CA VAL A 7 14.47 17.96 23.92
C VAL A 7 15.64 16.97 23.80
N ASN A 8 16.63 17.27 22.95
CA ASN A 8 17.82 16.44 22.77
C ASN A 8 18.70 16.38 24.03
N GLU A 9 18.76 17.46 24.82
CA GLU A 9 19.48 17.50 26.07
C GLU A 9 18.76 16.69 27.14
N LEU A 10 17.43 16.80 27.27
CA LEU A 10 16.61 16.02 28.20
C LEU A 10 16.75 14.53 27.93
N ARG A 11 16.70 14.10 26.65
CA ARG A 11 16.91 12.72 26.25
C ARG A 11 18.25 12.18 26.76
N ARG A 12 19.33 12.93 26.56
CA ARG A 12 20.68 12.57 27.00
C ARG A 12 20.77 12.51 28.53
N MET A 13 20.28 13.54 29.22
CA MET A 13 20.29 13.59 30.69
C MET A 13 19.60 12.39 31.33
N TYR A 14 18.48 11.93 30.74
CA TYR A 14 17.77 10.75 31.22
C TYR A 14 18.58 9.47 31.03
N LEU A 15 19.10 9.25 29.83
CA LEU A 15 19.87 8.06 29.51
C LEU A 15 21.17 8.00 30.35
N ASP A 16 21.89 9.10 30.48
CA ASP A 16 23.11 9.22 31.29
C ASP A 16 22.82 8.96 32.79
N PHE A 17 21.68 9.46 33.30
CA PHE A 17 21.28 9.22 34.69
C PHE A 17 21.05 7.74 34.95
N PHE A 18 20.29 7.04 34.11
CA PHE A 18 20.05 5.61 34.29
C PHE A 18 21.27 4.73 33.94
N GLU A 19 22.14 5.17 33.03
CA GLU A 19 23.46 4.54 32.86
C GLU A 19 24.26 4.59 34.17
N SER A 20 24.26 5.75 34.87
CA SER A 20 24.91 5.89 36.17
C SER A 20 24.32 4.98 37.26
N LYS A 21 23.07 4.56 37.12
CA LYS A 21 22.38 3.56 37.99
C LYS A 21 22.61 2.12 37.52
N GLY A 22 23.51 1.89 36.55
CA GLY A 22 23.90 0.58 36.05
C GLY A 22 23.04 0.01 34.94
N HIS A 23 22.16 0.79 34.31
CA HIS A 23 21.37 0.35 33.16
C HIS A 23 22.22 0.30 31.90
N LEU A 24 21.89 -0.65 31.01
CA LEU A 24 22.39 -0.68 29.64
C LEU A 24 21.56 0.29 28.80
N VAL A 25 22.19 1.29 28.21
CA VAL A 25 21.51 2.15 27.24
C VAL A 25 21.34 1.40 25.93
N MET A 26 20.09 1.16 25.54
CA MET A 26 19.74 0.54 24.27
C MET A 26 19.23 1.58 23.29
N LYS A 27 19.55 1.38 21.99
CA LYS A 27 18.98 2.21 20.92
C LYS A 27 17.47 1.98 20.83
N SER A 28 16.75 2.99 20.35
CA SER A 28 15.33 2.84 20.00
C SER A 28 15.13 1.71 18.99
N PHE A 29 14.15 0.88 19.23
CA PHE A 29 13.71 -0.12 18.27
C PHE A 29 12.94 0.54 17.13
N SER A 30 12.77 -0.20 16.02
CA SER A 30 11.91 0.21 14.91
C SER A 30 10.46 0.39 15.37
N LEU A 31 9.76 1.33 14.76
CA LEU A 31 8.29 1.49 14.93
C LEU A 31 7.50 0.28 14.42
N VAL A 32 8.13 -0.53 13.55
CA VAL A 32 7.55 -1.78 13.04
C VAL A 32 7.82 -2.89 14.05
N PRO A 33 6.77 -3.47 14.69
CA PRO A 33 6.95 -4.52 15.67
C PRO A 33 7.61 -5.76 15.05
N HIS A 34 8.57 -6.36 15.77
CA HIS A 34 9.15 -7.64 15.42
C HIS A 34 8.47 -8.74 16.22
N ASN A 35 7.98 -9.79 15.55
CA ASN A 35 7.38 -10.98 16.16
C ASN A 35 6.14 -10.73 17.04
N ASP A 36 5.50 -9.56 16.97
CA ASP A 36 4.25 -9.26 17.65
C ASP A 36 3.17 -8.83 16.66
N ASN A 37 2.27 -9.74 16.32
CA ASN A 37 1.16 -9.49 15.41
C ASN A 37 -0.04 -8.79 16.08
N SER A 38 0.01 -8.60 17.41
CA SER A 38 -1.05 -7.90 18.15
C SER A 38 -0.94 -6.38 18.01
N LEU A 39 0.25 -5.87 17.63
CA LEU A 39 0.52 -4.45 17.46
C LEU A 39 0.72 -4.10 15.98
N LEU A 40 0.04 -3.09 15.54
CA LEU A 40 0.25 -2.51 14.20
C LEU A 40 1.57 -1.73 14.14
N LEU A 41 1.83 -0.91 15.15
CA LEU A 41 3.02 -0.09 15.35
C LEU A 41 3.39 -0.11 16.84
N ILE A 42 4.66 0.12 17.15
CA ILE A 42 5.13 0.23 18.53
C ILE A 42 4.51 1.48 19.17
N ASN A 43 3.77 1.30 20.26
CA ASN A 43 2.98 2.33 20.95
C ASN A 43 3.41 2.59 22.40
N ALA A 44 4.39 1.82 22.91
CA ALA A 44 4.93 1.94 24.28
C ALA A 44 6.39 1.49 24.33
N GLY A 45 7.13 1.99 25.32
CA GLY A 45 8.55 1.68 25.53
C GLY A 45 8.82 0.20 25.80
N MET A 46 7.91 -0.47 26.52
CA MET A 46 8.05 -1.89 26.87
C MET A 46 7.71 -2.82 25.69
N ALA A 47 6.96 -2.39 24.69
CA ALA A 47 6.45 -3.27 23.66
C ALA A 47 7.55 -4.12 22.97
N PRO A 48 8.69 -3.56 22.54
CA PRO A 48 9.77 -4.36 21.98
C PRO A 48 10.54 -5.20 22.99
N LEU A 49 10.36 -4.97 24.28
CA LEU A 49 11.03 -5.67 25.39
C LEU A 49 10.17 -6.78 26.04
N LYS A 50 8.93 -6.94 25.56
CA LYS A 50 7.94 -7.90 26.09
C LYS A 50 8.50 -9.32 26.31
N PRO A 51 9.33 -9.91 25.42
CA PRO A 51 9.93 -11.21 25.63
C PRO A 51 10.81 -11.32 26.90
N TYR A 52 11.41 -10.22 27.34
CA TYR A 52 12.22 -10.17 28.56
C TYR A 52 11.37 -10.16 29.85
N PHE A 53 10.20 -9.51 29.80
CA PHE A 53 9.23 -9.49 30.89
C PHE A 53 8.60 -10.86 31.13
N THR A 54 8.34 -11.61 30.08
CA THR A 54 7.75 -12.96 30.15
C THR A 54 8.79 -14.05 30.37
N GLY A 55 10.08 -13.72 30.33
CA GLY A 55 11.16 -14.73 30.45
C GLY A 55 11.33 -15.61 29.21
N GLN A 56 10.69 -15.26 28.09
CA GLN A 56 10.89 -15.96 26.80
C GLN A 56 12.28 -15.75 26.24
N GLU A 57 12.87 -14.60 26.49
CA GLU A 57 14.25 -14.28 26.12
C GLU A 57 15.02 -13.76 27.34
N ILE A 58 16.34 -13.99 27.33
CA ILE A 58 17.24 -13.47 28.36
C ILE A 58 17.65 -12.05 27.95
N PRO A 59 17.40 -11.02 28.78
CA PRO A 59 17.81 -9.66 28.46
C PRO A 59 19.34 -9.54 28.43
N PRO A 60 19.89 -8.64 27.59
CA PRO A 60 21.33 -8.41 27.51
C PRO A 60 21.92 -7.90 28.83
N ARG A 61 21.10 -7.27 29.66
CA ARG A 61 21.35 -6.86 31.02
C ARG A 61 20.02 -6.80 31.77
N ARG A 62 19.99 -7.09 33.07
CA ARG A 62 18.76 -7.02 33.87
C ARG A 62 18.22 -5.60 34.07
N ARG A 63 19.05 -4.58 33.86
CA ARG A 63 18.68 -3.15 33.86
C ARG A 63 18.91 -2.58 32.46
N VAL A 64 17.87 -2.03 31.87
CA VAL A 64 17.91 -1.43 30.54
C VAL A 64 17.26 -0.06 30.57
N THR A 65 17.76 0.90 29.81
CA THR A 65 17.10 2.17 29.56
C THR A 65 17.07 2.49 28.08
N THR A 66 15.97 3.09 27.64
CA THR A 66 15.78 3.47 26.22
C THR A 66 15.07 4.80 26.10
N CYS A 67 15.24 5.45 24.96
CA CYS A 67 14.31 6.45 24.45
C CYS A 67 13.63 5.86 23.23
N GLN A 68 12.42 5.31 23.40
CA GLN A 68 11.72 4.54 22.38
C GLN A 68 10.80 5.41 21.54
N LYS A 69 10.94 5.33 20.21
CA LYS A 69 9.97 5.85 19.23
C LYS A 69 8.62 5.16 19.39
N CYS A 70 7.54 5.91 19.52
CA CYS A 70 6.19 5.38 19.68
C CYS A 70 5.21 6.09 18.74
N VAL A 71 4.22 5.34 18.26
CA VAL A 71 3.10 5.86 17.47
C VAL A 71 1.78 5.36 18.05
N ARG A 72 0.88 6.30 18.38
CA ARG A 72 -0.50 6.04 18.82
C ARG A 72 -1.49 6.52 17.78
N THR A 73 -2.15 5.60 17.12
CA THR A 73 -3.10 5.91 16.03
C THR A 73 -4.45 6.41 16.53
N GLY A 74 -4.85 6.05 17.76
CA GLY A 74 -6.09 6.52 18.38
C GLY A 74 -6.10 8.02 18.66
N ASP A 75 -4.93 8.65 18.79
CA ASP A 75 -4.81 10.08 19.10
C ASP A 75 -4.87 10.99 17.86
N ILE A 76 -4.85 10.43 16.64
CA ILE A 76 -4.79 11.20 15.37
C ILE A 76 -5.88 12.26 15.28
N GLU A 77 -7.10 11.97 15.73
CA GLU A 77 -8.23 12.90 15.67
C GLU A 77 -8.14 14.05 16.68
N ASN A 78 -7.36 13.86 17.76
CA ASN A 78 -7.16 14.85 18.82
C ASN A 78 -5.97 15.77 18.52
N VAL A 79 -5.11 15.40 17.56
CA VAL A 79 -3.95 16.19 17.16
C VAL A 79 -4.39 17.56 16.64
N GLY A 80 -3.72 18.61 17.13
CA GLY A 80 -4.01 20.00 16.80
C GLY A 80 -5.17 20.62 17.60
N LYS A 81 -6.08 19.81 18.17
CA LYS A 81 -7.22 20.26 18.96
C LYS A 81 -6.89 20.39 20.45
N THR A 82 -5.92 19.66 20.94
CA THR A 82 -5.47 19.64 22.34
C THR A 82 -4.01 20.07 22.46
N ALA A 83 -3.58 20.44 23.67
CA ALA A 83 -2.21 20.88 23.92
C ALA A 83 -1.21 19.73 24.11
N ARG A 84 -1.66 18.48 24.21
CA ARG A 84 -0.84 17.35 24.69
C ARG A 84 -0.85 16.10 23.81
N HIS A 85 -1.75 15.99 22.80
CA HIS A 85 -1.84 14.79 21.95
C HIS A 85 -0.94 14.89 20.74
N LEU A 86 -0.18 13.81 20.52
CA LEU A 86 0.73 13.62 19.40
C LEU A 86 0.52 12.20 18.83
N THR A 87 0.61 12.05 17.50
CA THR A 87 0.64 10.74 16.86
C THR A 87 1.97 10.03 17.11
N PHE A 88 3.07 10.72 16.88
CA PHE A 88 4.43 10.24 17.17
C PHE A 88 4.97 10.94 18.40
N PHE A 89 5.55 10.19 19.32
CA PHE A 89 6.22 10.72 20.51
C PHE A 89 7.37 9.82 20.94
N GLU A 90 8.24 10.36 21.77
CA GLU A 90 9.37 9.63 22.33
C GLU A 90 9.07 9.25 23.79
N MET A 91 9.19 7.96 24.11
CA MET A 91 8.99 7.44 25.47
C MET A 91 10.33 7.09 26.09
N LEU A 92 10.72 7.84 27.09
CA LEU A 92 11.84 7.52 27.97
C LEU A 92 11.43 6.40 28.91
N GLY A 93 12.25 5.36 29.03
CA GLY A 93 11.94 4.20 29.87
C GLY A 93 13.16 3.61 30.54
N ASN A 94 13.00 3.22 31.79
CA ASN A 94 13.95 2.40 32.52
C ASN A 94 13.28 1.12 32.97
N PHE A 95 13.92 0.00 32.73
CA PHE A 95 13.36 -1.33 32.88
C PHE A 95 14.21 -2.18 33.80
N SER A 96 13.55 -2.99 34.64
CA SER A 96 14.17 -3.99 35.48
C SER A 96 13.55 -5.37 35.21
N PHE A 97 14.39 -6.35 34.93
CA PHE A 97 14.00 -7.74 34.72
C PHE A 97 14.46 -8.58 35.92
N GLY A 98 13.65 -8.53 37.01
CA GLY A 98 13.91 -9.23 38.22
C GLY A 98 15.19 -8.79 38.99
N ASP A 99 15.54 -7.51 38.92
CA ASP A 99 16.69 -6.93 39.63
C ASP A 99 16.23 -5.97 40.72
N TYR A 100 15.74 -4.77 40.38
CA TYR A 100 15.17 -3.85 41.34
C TYR A 100 13.64 -3.73 41.16
N PHE A 101 12.97 -3.16 42.17
CA PHE A 101 11.50 -3.01 42.12
C PHE A 101 11.04 -1.63 42.62
N LYS A 102 9.95 -1.53 43.34
CA LYS A 102 9.28 -0.26 43.71
C LYS A 102 10.19 0.75 44.42
N HIS A 103 11.00 0.31 45.37
CA HIS A 103 11.86 1.19 46.18
C HIS A 103 12.79 2.04 45.30
N GLU A 104 13.55 1.38 44.46
CA GLU A 104 14.47 2.05 43.57
C GLU A 104 13.76 2.82 42.48
N ALA A 105 12.70 2.25 41.86
CA ALA A 105 11.98 2.89 40.79
C ALA A 105 11.39 4.25 41.22
N ILE A 106 10.70 4.26 42.36
CA ILE A 106 10.11 5.45 42.97
C ILE A 106 11.21 6.46 43.39
N ALA A 107 12.23 6.00 44.08
CA ALA A 107 13.30 6.87 44.55
C ALA A 107 14.07 7.53 43.39
N TRP A 108 14.37 6.76 42.32
CA TRP A 108 15.11 7.28 41.17
C TRP A 108 14.26 8.19 40.28
N SER A 109 12.98 7.93 40.13
CA SER A 109 12.11 8.85 39.41
C SER A 109 12.02 10.19 40.10
N TRP A 110 11.90 10.19 41.43
CA TRP A 110 11.89 11.41 42.23
C TRP A 110 13.26 12.14 42.20
N GLU A 111 14.36 11.38 42.37
CA GLU A 111 15.73 11.92 42.28
C GLU A 111 15.98 12.61 40.94
N PHE A 112 15.59 11.99 39.83
CA PHE A 112 15.74 12.56 38.52
C PHE A 112 14.98 13.87 38.35
N LEU A 113 13.71 13.89 38.72
CA LEU A 113 12.87 15.07 38.57
C LEU A 113 13.34 16.24 39.49
N THR A 114 13.67 15.91 40.74
CA THR A 114 13.96 16.97 41.74
C THR A 114 15.44 17.37 41.85
N LYS A 115 16.36 16.38 41.72
CA LYS A 115 17.80 16.66 41.90
C LYS A 115 18.51 16.92 40.57
N VAL A 116 18.16 16.16 39.51
CA VAL A 116 18.81 16.29 38.21
C VAL A 116 18.18 17.43 37.39
N LEU A 117 16.87 17.42 37.26
CA LEU A 117 16.14 18.44 36.50
C LEU A 117 15.85 19.69 37.33
N GLY A 118 15.77 19.58 38.67
CA GLY A 118 15.53 20.68 39.59
C GLY A 118 14.10 21.17 39.59
N LEU A 119 13.13 20.26 39.34
CA LEU A 119 11.72 20.61 39.49
C LEU A 119 11.37 20.83 40.95
N GLU A 120 10.43 21.75 41.19
CA GLU A 120 9.94 22.15 42.51
C GLU A 120 9.10 21.00 43.10
N GLU A 121 9.53 20.46 44.27
CA GLU A 121 8.87 19.31 44.90
C GLU A 121 7.41 19.61 45.30
N ASP A 122 7.09 20.87 45.57
CA ASP A 122 5.72 21.30 45.91
C ASP A 122 4.77 21.34 44.72
N ARG A 123 5.30 21.26 43.50
CA ARG A 123 4.51 21.15 42.24
C ARG A 123 4.38 19.72 41.73
N LEU A 124 4.99 18.75 42.42
CA LEU A 124 4.92 17.35 42.04
C LEU A 124 3.89 16.61 42.90
N TYR A 125 3.01 15.86 42.24
CA TYR A 125 1.89 15.13 42.83
C TYR A 125 1.92 13.66 42.36
N PRO A 126 2.38 12.74 43.23
CA PRO A 126 2.28 11.32 42.92
C PRO A 126 0.84 10.81 42.94
N SER A 127 0.55 9.79 42.14
CA SER A 127 -0.65 8.95 42.29
C SER A 127 -0.25 7.48 42.41
N ILE A 128 -1.14 6.69 42.97
CA ILE A 128 -0.95 5.25 43.18
C ILE A 128 -2.26 4.49 42.93
N TYR A 129 -2.14 3.21 42.62
CA TYR A 129 -3.26 2.30 42.74
C TYR A 129 -3.73 2.24 44.21
N GLY A 130 -5.01 2.45 44.44
CA GLY A 130 -5.56 2.70 45.77
C GLY A 130 -5.29 1.61 46.82
N GLU A 131 -5.07 0.37 46.39
CA GLU A 131 -4.75 -0.78 47.22
C GLU A 131 -3.24 -1.04 47.34
N ASP A 132 -2.37 -0.26 46.69
CA ASP A 132 -0.91 -0.45 46.80
C ASP A 132 -0.32 0.33 47.97
N GLU A 133 -0.48 -0.27 49.17
CA GLU A 133 0.05 0.32 50.39
C GLU A 133 1.58 0.37 50.45
N GLU A 134 2.28 -0.58 49.79
CA GLU A 134 3.73 -0.57 49.68
C GLU A 134 4.23 0.70 48.94
N ALA A 135 3.61 1.03 47.81
CA ALA A 135 3.95 2.25 47.09
C ALA A 135 3.64 3.51 47.93
N TYR A 136 2.52 3.52 48.67
CA TYR A 136 2.18 4.62 49.59
C TYR A 136 3.22 4.81 50.69
N GLU A 137 3.68 3.69 51.30
CA GLU A 137 4.72 3.78 52.34
C GLU A 137 6.06 4.25 51.82
N ILE A 138 6.47 3.81 50.63
CA ILE A 138 7.69 4.29 49.99
C ILE A 138 7.62 5.78 49.72
N TRP A 139 6.53 6.31 49.13
CA TRP A 139 6.35 7.72 48.89
C TRP A 139 6.41 8.54 50.16
N THR A 140 5.71 8.09 51.20
CA THR A 140 5.56 8.92 52.45
C THR A 140 6.75 8.81 53.39
N ARG A 141 7.34 7.62 53.54
CA ARG A 141 8.40 7.36 54.58
C ARG A 141 9.81 7.45 54.00
N GLU A 142 10.03 6.99 52.77
CA GLU A 142 11.37 6.93 52.19
C GLU A 142 11.64 8.19 51.37
N VAL A 143 10.71 8.59 50.50
CA VAL A 143 10.84 9.78 49.66
C VAL A 143 10.47 11.06 50.44
N GLY A 144 9.51 10.94 51.36
CA GLY A 144 9.10 12.03 52.24
C GLY A 144 8.02 12.94 51.68
N VAL A 145 7.27 12.48 50.66
CA VAL A 145 6.14 13.24 50.10
C VAL A 145 4.98 13.22 51.08
N PRO A 146 4.37 14.44 51.43
CA PRO A 146 3.19 14.48 52.28
C PRO A 146 2.03 13.65 51.75
N GLY A 147 1.40 12.84 52.60
CA GLY A 147 0.34 11.94 52.16
C GLY A 147 -0.87 12.62 51.48
N GLU A 148 -1.14 13.88 51.84
CA GLU A 148 -2.19 14.70 51.22
C GLU A 148 -1.91 15.07 49.75
N LYS A 149 -0.66 14.93 49.28
CA LYS A 149 -0.27 15.12 47.90
C LYS A 149 -0.41 13.86 47.05
N ILE A 150 -0.64 12.69 47.67
CA ILE A 150 -0.72 11.42 47.00
C ILE A 150 -2.16 11.14 46.65
N THR A 151 -2.47 11.01 45.35
CA THR A 151 -3.82 10.66 44.88
C THR A 151 -3.92 9.14 44.77
N ARG A 152 -5.01 8.57 45.29
CA ARG A 152 -5.33 7.15 45.20
C ARG A 152 -6.42 6.94 44.18
N PHE A 153 -6.15 6.16 43.12
CA PHE A 153 -7.12 5.73 42.13
C PHE A 153 -7.55 4.30 42.38
N TYR A 154 -8.83 4.07 42.35
CA TYR A 154 -9.44 2.76 42.51
C TYR A 154 -10.09 2.33 41.22
N ARG A 155 -10.28 1.00 41.08
CA ARG A 155 -11.01 0.47 39.92
C ARG A 155 -12.45 1.01 39.91
N ASP A 156 -12.90 1.42 38.74
CA ASP A 156 -14.28 1.80 38.50
C ASP A 156 -15.16 0.56 38.69
N PRO A 157 -16.20 0.62 39.53
CA PRO A 157 -17.05 -0.55 39.85
C PRO A 157 -17.87 -1.04 38.65
N GLU A 158 -18.14 -0.18 37.66
CA GLU A 158 -18.98 -0.51 36.51
C GLU A 158 -18.12 -1.02 35.33
N THR A 159 -16.99 -0.37 35.05
CA THR A 159 -16.13 -0.70 33.92
C THR A 159 -14.98 -1.64 34.27
N GLY A 160 -14.57 -1.66 35.54
CA GLY A 160 -13.37 -2.38 36.01
C GLY A 160 -12.06 -1.68 35.69
N GLU A 161 -12.08 -0.55 34.99
CA GLU A 161 -10.89 0.20 34.61
C GLU A 161 -10.30 0.98 35.79
N CYS A 162 -8.99 1.24 35.74
CA CYS A 162 -8.28 2.05 36.72
C CYS A 162 -7.06 2.72 36.11
N ASP A 163 -6.94 4.02 36.29
CA ASP A 163 -5.81 4.80 35.75
C ASP A 163 -4.45 4.32 36.28
N ASN A 164 -4.38 3.90 37.54
CA ASN A 164 -3.14 3.40 38.15
C ASN A 164 -3.03 1.88 38.23
N PHE A 165 -3.64 1.16 37.30
CA PHE A 165 -3.40 -0.26 37.06
C PHE A 165 -3.21 -0.52 35.58
N TRP A 166 -1.98 -0.80 35.18
CA TRP A 166 -1.66 -0.99 33.76
C TRP A 166 -1.92 -2.42 33.33
N GLU A 167 -2.78 -2.60 32.35
CA GLU A 167 -3.09 -3.86 31.69
C GLU A 167 -3.45 -3.64 30.22
N HIS A 168 -3.10 -4.57 29.35
CA HIS A 168 -3.46 -4.54 27.94
C HIS A 168 -3.73 -5.94 27.42
N GLY A 169 -5.00 -6.38 27.53
CA GLY A 169 -5.39 -7.74 27.19
C GLY A 169 -4.73 -8.80 28.08
N ALA A 170 -4.36 -9.94 27.51
CA ALA A 170 -3.59 -10.97 28.22
C ALA A 170 -2.10 -10.63 28.18
N GLY A 171 -1.42 -10.81 29.31
CA GLY A 171 0.02 -10.58 29.43
C GLY A 171 0.46 -9.90 30.72
N PRO A 172 1.76 -9.51 30.81
CA PRO A 172 2.31 -8.88 32.00
C PRO A 172 1.58 -7.58 32.34
N CYS A 173 1.17 -7.43 33.63
CA CYS A 173 0.41 -6.29 34.11
C CYS A 173 0.70 -6.01 35.61
N GLY A 174 0.19 -4.90 36.12
CA GLY A 174 0.32 -4.56 37.52
C GLY A 174 -0.07 -3.15 37.88
N PRO A 175 -0.10 -2.84 39.21
CA PRO A 175 -0.32 -1.49 39.67
C PRO A 175 0.76 -0.55 39.17
N CYS A 176 0.43 0.72 39.07
CA CYS A 176 1.42 1.74 38.73
C CYS A 176 1.32 2.96 39.63
N SER A 177 2.35 3.77 39.60
CA SER A 177 2.43 5.05 40.30
C SER A 177 2.88 6.11 39.30
N GLU A 178 2.05 7.10 39.10
CA GLU A 178 2.33 8.20 38.18
C GLU A 178 2.79 9.43 38.95
N ILE A 179 3.52 10.31 38.29
CA ILE A 179 3.93 11.59 38.83
C ILE A 179 3.39 12.69 37.94
N TYR A 180 2.57 13.55 38.52
CA TYR A 180 1.97 14.69 37.84
C TYR A 180 2.70 15.99 38.26
N TYR A 181 2.81 16.92 37.31
CA TYR A 181 3.33 18.25 37.55
C TYR A 181 2.20 19.26 37.47
N ASP A 182 1.99 20.08 38.54
CA ASP A 182 1.03 21.16 38.55
C ASP A 182 1.58 22.37 37.79
N ARG A 183 1.06 22.60 36.58
CA ARG A 183 1.41 23.74 35.72
C ARG A 183 0.84 25.07 36.19
N GLY A 184 -0.05 25.04 37.17
CA GLY A 184 -0.72 26.20 37.73
C GLY A 184 -2.15 26.43 37.27
N GLU A 185 -2.88 27.26 37.98
CA GLU A 185 -4.31 27.47 37.79
C GLU A 185 -4.72 27.96 36.40
N LYS A 186 -3.83 28.65 35.69
CA LYS A 186 -4.09 29.16 34.34
C LYS A 186 -4.41 28.02 33.33
N TYR A 187 -3.95 26.81 33.62
CA TYR A 187 -4.19 25.63 32.76
C TYR A 187 -5.34 24.76 33.27
N GLY A 188 -5.96 25.12 34.37
CA GLY A 188 -7.07 24.38 34.96
C GLY A 188 -8.39 24.59 34.26
N CYS A 189 -9.34 23.71 34.53
CA CYS A 189 -10.72 23.77 34.00
C CYS A 189 -11.59 24.86 34.68
N GLY A 190 -11.06 25.57 35.67
CA GLY A 190 -11.78 26.60 36.46
C GLY A 190 -12.73 25.98 37.52
N SER A 191 -12.81 24.68 37.65
CA SER A 191 -13.57 24.01 38.70
C SER A 191 -12.85 24.10 40.03
N PRO A 192 -13.54 24.35 41.14
CA PRO A 192 -12.97 24.29 42.49
C PRO A 192 -12.47 22.88 42.85
N ASP A 193 -12.97 21.84 42.18
CA ASP A 193 -12.59 20.42 42.34
C ASP A 193 -11.47 19.96 41.41
N CYS A 194 -10.80 20.91 40.74
CA CYS A 194 -9.69 20.59 39.84
C CYS A 194 -8.51 19.98 40.64
N LYS A 195 -8.23 18.67 40.33
CA LYS A 195 -7.24 17.86 41.03
C LYS A 195 -6.52 16.94 40.06
N VAL A 196 -5.56 16.17 40.52
CA VAL A 196 -4.93 15.06 39.76
C VAL A 196 -6.01 14.09 39.25
N GLY A 197 -5.94 13.73 37.98
CA GLY A 197 -6.97 12.95 37.27
C GLY A 197 -8.05 13.79 36.59
N CYS A 198 -7.97 15.14 36.72
CA CYS A 198 -8.82 16.02 35.91
C CYS A 198 -8.32 16.06 34.46
N ASP A 199 -9.25 16.03 33.50
CA ASP A 199 -8.98 16.01 32.06
C ASP A 199 -8.46 17.35 31.48
N CYS A 200 -8.16 18.31 32.34
CA CYS A 200 -7.57 19.61 31.97
C CYS A 200 -6.03 19.53 31.92
N ASP A 201 -5.40 20.60 31.40
CA ASP A 201 -3.96 20.65 31.20
C ASP A 201 -3.16 21.12 32.44
N ARG A 202 -3.82 21.28 33.61
CA ARG A 202 -3.17 21.73 34.85
C ARG A 202 -2.22 20.67 35.41
N PHE A 203 -2.71 19.49 35.69
CA PHE A 203 -1.94 18.38 36.22
C PHE A 203 -1.47 17.50 35.08
N MET A 204 -0.29 17.76 34.58
CA MET A 204 0.29 16.99 33.47
C MET A 204 1.04 15.79 34.02
N GLU A 205 0.61 14.58 33.64
CA GLU A 205 1.36 13.36 33.86
C GLU A 205 2.71 13.45 33.15
N VAL A 206 3.80 13.34 33.90
CA VAL A 206 5.17 13.41 33.37
C VAL A 206 5.90 12.08 33.49
N TRP A 207 5.49 11.17 34.38
CA TRP A 207 6.14 9.89 34.57
C TRP A 207 5.15 8.84 35.04
N ASN A 208 5.21 7.63 34.48
CA ASN A 208 4.47 6.46 34.96
C ASN A 208 5.46 5.34 35.33
N ASN A 209 5.42 4.85 36.58
CA ASN A 209 6.15 3.70 37.08
C ASN A 209 5.20 2.52 37.15
N VAL A 210 5.31 1.54 36.28
CA VAL A 210 4.51 0.32 36.27
C VAL A 210 5.24 -0.81 36.99
N PHE A 211 4.60 -1.38 38.00
CA PHE A 211 5.11 -2.47 38.80
C PHE A 211 4.56 -3.80 38.27
N THR A 212 5.21 -4.30 37.23
CA THR A 212 4.76 -5.52 36.54
C THR A 212 5.03 -6.73 37.40
N GLN A 213 4.00 -7.19 38.09
CA GLN A 213 4.06 -8.31 39.04
C GLN A 213 3.04 -9.42 38.77
N PHE A 214 2.12 -9.22 37.83
CA PHE A 214 1.08 -10.19 37.48
C PHE A 214 1.11 -10.52 35.99
N GLU A 215 0.61 -11.71 35.66
CA GLU A 215 0.19 -12.15 34.34
C GLU A 215 -1.33 -12.11 34.30
N GLY A 216 -1.90 -11.27 33.49
CA GLY A 216 -3.35 -11.14 33.27
C GLY A 216 -3.83 -12.10 32.17
N ASP A 217 -5.01 -12.70 32.37
CA ASP A 217 -5.65 -13.58 31.39
C ASP A 217 -6.52 -12.84 30.37
N GLY A 218 -6.57 -11.51 30.46
CA GLY A 218 -7.41 -10.63 29.61
C GLY A 218 -8.90 -10.73 29.92
N LYS A 219 -9.28 -11.39 31.02
CA LYS A 219 -10.67 -11.57 31.49
C LYS A 219 -10.88 -11.16 32.95
N GLY A 220 -9.88 -10.48 33.54
CA GLY A 220 -9.88 -10.02 34.92
C GLY A 220 -9.27 -11.00 35.93
N GLY A 221 -8.68 -12.10 35.48
CA GLY A 221 -7.90 -13.00 36.29
C GLY A 221 -6.40 -12.66 36.28
N TYR A 222 -5.74 -12.72 37.44
CA TYR A 222 -4.33 -12.37 37.59
C TYR A 222 -3.58 -13.50 38.34
N THR A 223 -2.41 -13.86 37.82
CA THR A 223 -1.45 -14.77 38.46
C THR A 223 -0.16 -14.02 38.73
N GLU A 224 0.45 -14.23 39.90
CA GLU A 224 1.75 -13.60 40.18
C GLU A 224 2.84 -14.11 39.24
N LEU A 225 3.61 -13.19 38.67
CA LEU A 225 4.79 -13.53 37.89
C LEU A 225 5.88 -14.11 38.82
N SER A 226 6.60 -15.08 38.31
CA SER A 226 7.77 -15.64 39.01
C SER A 226 8.88 -14.60 39.24
N GLN A 227 8.88 -13.53 38.43
CA GLN A 227 9.84 -12.44 38.44
C GLN A 227 9.09 -11.12 38.46
N LYS A 228 9.35 -10.27 39.45
CA LYS A 228 8.82 -8.90 39.51
C LYS A 228 9.68 -7.98 38.61
N ASN A 229 9.03 -7.18 37.78
CA ASN A 229 9.71 -6.33 36.83
C ASN A 229 9.26 -4.87 36.97
N ILE A 230 10.12 -3.98 36.52
CA ILE A 230 9.79 -2.54 36.38
C ILE A 230 9.69 -2.20 34.90
N ASP A 231 8.57 -1.57 34.58
CA ASP A 231 8.34 -0.86 33.31
C ASP A 231 8.06 0.59 33.63
N THR A 232 8.77 1.52 32.99
CA THR A 232 8.47 2.93 33.18
C THR A 232 8.28 3.63 31.84
N GLY A 233 7.40 4.63 31.82
CA GLY A 233 7.15 5.48 30.66
C GLY A 233 7.11 6.94 31.05
N MET A 234 7.97 7.75 30.42
CA MET A 234 7.96 9.21 30.52
C MET A 234 7.95 9.81 29.14
N GLY A 235 6.89 10.55 28.80
CA GLY A 235 6.81 11.26 27.51
C GLY A 235 7.84 12.39 27.45
N LEU A 236 8.82 12.26 26.55
CA LEU A 236 9.88 13.27 26.41
C LEU A 236 9.32 14.64 26.06
N GLU A 237 8.33 14.72 25.17
CA GLU A 237 7.68 15.96 24.77
C GLU A 237 6.91 16.60 25.94
N ARG A 238 6.20 15.82 26.76
CA ARG A 238 5.53 16.33 27.97
C ARG A 238 6.51 16.84 28.99
N LEU A 239 7.61 16.13 29.20
CA LEU A 239 8.70 16.61 30.07
C LEU A 239 9.28 17.92 29.55
N ALA A 240 9.49 18.05 28.24
CA ALA A 240 10.00 19.26 27.61
C ALA A 240 9.04 20.47 27.81
N VAL A 241 7.73 20.25 27.71
CA VAL A 241 6.72 21.29 28.02
C VAL A 241 6.92 21.85 29.43
N VAL A 242 7.11 20.96 30.40
CA VAL A 242 7.35 21.37 31.79
C VAL A 242 8.68 22.10 31.96
N MET A 243 9.75 21.59 31.35
CA MET A 243 11.11 22.17 31.51
C MET A 243 11.32 23.44 30.73
N GLN A 244 10.65 23.60 29.58
CA GLN A 244 10.72 24.83 28.77
C GLN A 244 9.66 25.87 29.18
N ASP A 245 8.71 25.49 30.08
CA ASP A 245 7.62 26.35 30.59
C ASP A 245 6.77 26.94 29.43
N VAL A 246 6.39 26.07 28.49
CA VAL A 246 5.58 26.42 27.30
C VAL A 246 4.16 25.89 27.41
N ASP A 247 3.24 26.41 26.59
CA ASP A 247 1.81 26.16 26.75
C ASP A 247 1.39 24.79 26.18
N SER A 248 2.06 24.30 25.13
CA SER A 248 1.73 23.04 24.48
C SER A 248 2.97 22.27 24.01
N VAL A 249 2.77 21.01 23.64
CA VAL A 249 3.81 20.17 22.99
C VAL A 249 4.28 20.74 21.65
N PHE A 250 3.46 21.58 21.01
CA PHE A 250 3.82 22.25 19.74
C PHE A 250 4.73 23.47 19.93
N ASP A 251 4.97 23.88 21.17
CA ASP A 251 5.79 25.06 21.53
C ASP A 251 7.18 24.68 22.03
N ILE A 252 7.46 23.37 22.25
CA ILE A 252 8.81 22.91 22.59
C ILE A 252 9.77 23.13 21.43
N ASP A 253 11.04 23.28 21.72
CA ASP A 253 12.09 23.69 20.79
C ASP A 253 12.03 22.93 19.44
N THR A 254 12.02 21.59 19.41
CA THR A 254 12.02 20.78 18.20
C THR A 254 10.71 20.90 17.40
N MET A 255 9.56 20.94 18.07
CA MET A 255 8.26 21.08 17.41
C MET A 255 8.05 22.51 16.92
N LYS A 256 8.51 23.49 17.68
CA LYS A 256 8.49 24.90 17.30
C LYS A 256 9.26 25.17 16.02
N ALA A 257 10.43 24.55 15.83
CA ALA A 257 11.21 24.69 14.61
C ALA A 257 10.42 24.24 13.36
N ILE A 258 9.68 23.11 13.46
CA ILE A 258 8.83 22.62 12.38
C ILE A 258 7.64 23.56 12.15
N ARG A 259 6.95 23.95 13.21
CA ARG A 259 5.83 24.90 13.20
C ARG A 259 6.20 26.23 12.56
N ASP A 260 7.33 26.81 12.98
CA ASP A 260 7.81 28.08 12.46
C ASP A 260 8.16 27.97 10.95
N LYS A 261 8.65 26.82 10.50
CA LYS A 261 8.88 26.53 9.08
C LYS A 261 7.57 26.46 8.28
N ILE A 262 6.51 25.89 8.85
CA ILE A 262 5.17 25.89 8.22
C ILE A 262 4.65 27.32 8.10
N CYS A 263 4.80 28.14 9.15
CA CYS A 263 4.44 29.55 9.12
C CYS A 263 5.20 30.33 8.04
N GLU A 264 6.52 30.10 7.91
CA GLU A 264 7.33 30.68 6.83
C GLU A 264 6.82 30.30 5.43
N MET A 265 6.47 29.01 5.22
CA MET A 265 6.04 28.49 3.92
C MET A 265 4.62 28.97 3.54
N SER A 266 3.73 29.10 4.53
CA SER A 266 2.33 29.50 4.31
C SER A 266 2.12 31.02 4.35
N GLY A 267 3.08 31.78 4.93
CA GLY A 267 2.91 33.20 5.24
C GLY A 267 1.94 33.47 6.39
N LYS A 268 1.44 32.43 7.07
CA LYS A 268 0.53 32.51 8.21
C LYS A 268 1.31 32.77 9.51
N LYS A 269 0.61 33.30 10.51
CA LYS A 269 1.16 33.51 11.85
C LYS A 269 0.42 32.64 12.84
N TYR A 270 1.17 31.92 13.64
CA TYR A 270 0.63 31.10 14.73
C TYR A 270 0.01 31.97 15.83
N GLU A 271 -1.04 31.49 16.48
CA GLU A 271 -1.82 32.21 17.54
C GLU A 271 -2.58 33.44 17.04
N VAL A 272 -2.95 33.48 15.78
CA VAL A 272 -3.76 34.55 15.20
C VAL A 272 -5.13 34.07 14.75
N ASP A 273 -5.22 32.90 14.16
CA ASP A 273 -6.46 32.27 13.70
C ASP A 273 -6.52 30.81 14.17
N ALA A 274 -7.58 30.47 14.90
CA ALA A 274 -7.71 29.15 15.53
C ALA A 274 -7.75 28.00 14.53
N MET A 275 -8.29 28.20 13.32
CA MET A 275 -8.35 27.17 12.28
C MET A 275 -6.98 26.99 11.60
N ASP A 276 -6.28 28.08 11.36
CA ASP A 276 -4.92 28.04 10.87
C ASP A 276 -4.01 27.35 11.90
N ASP A 277 -4.17 27.63 13.20
CA ASP A 277 -3.39 27.00 14.28
C ASP A 277 -3.58 25.49 14.36
N VAL A 278 -4.82 25.02 14.23
CA VAL A 278 -5.11 23.56 14.16
C VAL A 278 -4.38 22.94 12.96
N SER A 279 -4.45 23.56 11.79
CA SER A 279 -3.77 23.09 10.59
C SER A 279 -2.25 23.07 10.75
N ILE A 280 -1.67 24.10 11.35
CA ILE A 280 -0.23 24.21 11.61
C ILE A 280 0.23 23.11 12.58
N ARG A 281 -0.50 22.88 13.69
CA ARG A 281 -0.20 21.83 14.67
C ARG A 281 -0.30 20.44 14.04
N LEU A 282 -1.36 20.19 13.29
CA LEU A 282 -1.60 18.92 12.61
C LEU A 282 -0.46 18.61 11.63
N ILE A 283 -0.06 19.56 10.77
CA ILE A 283 1.04 19.35 9.84
C ILE A 283 2.34 19.09 10.60
N THR A 284 2.58 19.80 11.72
CA THR A 284 3.78 19.63 12.56
C THR A 284 3.90 18.20 13.08
N ASP A 285 2.82 17.64 13.65
CA ASP A 285 2.78 16.26 14.12
C ASP A 285 2.91 15.26 12.98
N HIS A 286 2.12 15.43 11.93
CA HIS A 286 2.02 14.44 10.87
C HIS A 286 3.28 14.34 10.01
N ILE A 287 3.99 15.44 9.80
CA ILE A 287 5.28 15.38 9.09
C ILE A 287 6.36 14.71 9.94
N ARG A 288 6.38 14.97 11.25
CA ARG A 288 7.28 14.27 12.18
C ARG A 288 7.00 12.78 12.17
N SER A 289 5.75 12.40 12.37
CA SER A 289 5.30 11.00 12.34
C SER A 289 5.65 10.31 11.02
N SER A 290 5.36 10.94 9.89
CA SER A 290 5.63 10.39 8.56
C SER A 290 7.12 10.21 8.29
N THR A 291 7.95 11.16 8.71
CA THR A 291 9.41 11.10 8.54
C THR A 291 9.99 9.88 9.27
N PHE A 292 9.60 9.65 10.52
CA PHE A 292 10.06 8.51 11.30
C PHE A 292 9.51 7.17 10.79
N LEU A 293 8.23 7.11 10.40
CA LEU A 293 7.63 5.89 9.83
C LEU A 293 8.34 5.47 8.54
N VAL A 294 8.61 6.41 7.64
CA VAL A 294 9.34 6.13 6.40
C VAL A 294 10.78 5.69 6.69
N SER A 295 11.46 6.34 7.63
CA SER A 295 12.81 5.94 8.07
C SER A 295 12.85 4.50 8.57
N ASP A 296 11.80 4.05 9.26
CA ASP A 296 11.67 2.69 9.78
C ASP A 296 11.12 1.69 8.75
N GLY A 297 11.00 2.09 7.46
CA GLY A 297 10.68 1.20 6.34
C GLY A 297 9.18 1.08 6.04
N VAL A 298 8.31 1.87 6.70
CA VAL A 298 6.89 1.87 6.37
C VAL A 298 6.66 2.58 5.04
N MET A 299 5.93 1.92 4.14
CA MET A 299 5.57 2.47 2.82
C MET A 299 4.07 2.78 2.75
N PRO A 300 3.65 3.90 2.10
CA PRO A 300 2.24 4.21 1.93
C PRO A 300 1.50 3.09 1.19
N SER A 301 0.43 2.56 1.80
CA SER A 301 -0.39 1.49 1.22
C SER A 301 -1.88 1.69 1.52
N ASN A 302 -2.74 0.77 1.05
CA ASN A 302 -4.18 0.83 1.31
C ASN A 302 -4.60 0.12 2.60
N GLU A 303 -3.69 -0.62 3.24
CA GLU A 303 -4.01 -1.45 4.41
C GLU A 303 -2.88 -1.39 5.45
N GLY A 304 -3.23 -1.73 6.69
CA GLY A 304 -2.28 -1.88 7.78
C GLY A 304 -1.48 -0.60 8.09
N ARG A 305 -0.22 -0.75 8.46
CA ARG A 305 0.65 0.37 8.87
C ARG A 305 0.93 1.36 7.74
N GLY A 306 0.96 0.89 6.49
CA GLY A 306 1.13 1.77 5.34
C GLY A 306 -0.10 2.66 5.08
N TYR A 307 -1.29 2.22 5.47
CA TYR A 307 -2.48 3.05 5.45
C TYR A 307 -2.40 4.19 6.47
N VAL A 308 -1.90 3.91 7.68
CA VAL A 308 -1.67 4.96 8.70
C VAL A 308 -0.72 6.02 8.15
N LEU A 309 0.42 5.62 7.60
CA LEU A 309 1.36 6.56 6.99
C LEU A 309 0.72 7.38 5.85
N ARG A 310 0.00 6.72 4.95
CA ARG A 310 -0.70 7.39 3.85
C ARG A 310 -1.71 8.41 4.37
N ARG A 311 -2.48 8.07 5.38
CA ARG A 311 -3.44 8.96 6.03
C ARG A 311 -2.77 10.22 6.58
N LEU A 312 -1.66 10.07 7.32
CA LEU A 312 -0.91 11.19 7.88
C LEU A 312 -0.36 12.13 6.78
N ILE A 313 0.26 11.57 5.73
CA ILE A 313 0.79 12.36 4.62
C ILE A 313 -0.33 13.15 3.92
N ARG A 314 -1.46 12.51 3.64
CA ARG A 314 -2.59 13.14 2.94
C ARG A 314 -3.30 14.20 3.76
N ARG A 315 -3.46 13.97 5.07
CA ARG A 315 -4.01 14.99 5.99
C ARG A 315 -3.09 16.21 6.05
N ALA A 316 -1.77 16.00 6.20
CA ALA A 316 -0.80 17.09 6.17
C ALA A 316 -0.84 17.87 4.83
N ALA A 317 -0.90 17.20 3.69
CA ALA A 317 -0.99 17.84 2.38
C ALA A 317 -2.28 18.65 2.21
N ARG A 318 -3.45 18.13 2.65
CA ARG A 318 -4.72 18.87 2.65
C ARG A 318 -4.63 20.14 3.50
N HIS A 319 -4.16 20.04 4.73
CA HIS A 319 -4.03 21.18 5.61
C HIS A 319 -3.02 22.22 5.10
N GLY A 320 -1.98 21.76 4.38
CA GLY A 320 -1.07 22.67 3.67
C GLY A 320 -1.79 23.50 2.60
N LYS A 321 -2.66 22.87 1.81
CA LYS A 321 -3.52 23.60 0.85
C LYS A 321 -4.46 24.58 1.54
N MET A 322 -5.06 24.19 2.68
CA MET A 322 -5.93 25.10 3.46
C MET A 322 -5.17 26.32 3.97
N LEU A 323 -3.91 26.17 4.34
CA LEU A 323 -3.02 27.26 4.71
C LEU A 323 -2.51 28.09 3.52
N GLY A 324 -2.79 27.68 2.29
CA GLY A 324 -2.35 28.35 1.07
C GLY A 324 -0.90 28.03 0.66
N ILE A 325 -0.36 26.88 1.09
CA ILE A 325 0.97 26.43 0.64
C ILE A 325 0.82 25.81 -0.76
N ASP A 326 1.46 26.43 -1.75
CA ASP A 326 1.45 25.97 -3.13
C ASP A 326 2.53 24.93 -3.40
N GLY A 327 2.18 23.92 -4.21
CA GLY A 327 3.10 22.91 -4.70
C GLY A 327 3.41 21.80 -3.68
N LEU A 328 4.58 21.18 -3.83
CA LEU A 328 5.05 20.10 -2.96
C LEU A 328 5.89 20.68 -1.82
N PHE A 329 5.56 20.36 -0.59
CA PHE A 329 6.22 20.97 0.57
C PHE A 329 6.64 19.97 1.65
N LEU A 330 6.05 18.76 1.69
CA LEU A 330 6.27 17.82 2.78
C LEU A 330 7.72 17.33 2.87
N ALA A 331 8.35 17.02 1.74
CA ALA A 331 9.76 16.62 1.73
C ALA A 331 10.67 17.73 2.27
N LYS A 332 10.42 18.99 1.88
CA LYS A 332 11.17 20.15 2.33
C LYS A 332 10.96 20.41 3.84
N LEU A 333 9.75 20.16 4.33
CA LEU A 333 9.43 20.29 5.76
C LEU A 333 10.05 19.15 6.58
N SER A 334 10.09 17.92 6.03
CA SER A 334 10.75 16.76 6.64
C SER A 334 12.25 16.99 6.86
N GLU A 335 12.91 17.84 6.06
CA GLU A 335 14.30 18.23 6.31
C GLU A 335 14.47 18.91 7.67
N THR A 336 13.51 19.74 8.07
CA THR A 336 13.52 20.36 9.42
C THR A 336 13.39 19.28 10.50
N VAL A 337 12.49 18.31 10.33
CA VAL A 337 12.35 17.19 11.26
C VAL A 337 13.67 16.43 11.43
N ILE A 338 14.34 16.11 10.32
CA ILE A 338 15.62 15.40 10.32
C ILE A 338 16.67 16.20 11.06
N ASN A 339 16.79 17.50 10.78
CA ASN A 339 17.77 18.37 11.43
C ASN A 339 17.58 18.45 12.94
N GLU A 340 16.34 18.53 13.42
CA GLU A 340 16.01 18.60 14.85
C GLU A 340 16.17 17.25 15.57
N SER A 341 16.15 16.13 14.84
CA SER A 341 16.08 14.79 15.44
C SER A 341 17.34 13.93 15.22
N LYS A 342 18.23 14.27 14.29
CA LYS A 342 19.39 13.45 13.89
C LYS A 342 20.39 13.17 15.01
N ASP A 343 20.46 14.01 16.04
CA ASP A 343 21.34 13.78 17.19
C ASP A 343 20.93 12.54 18.01
N GLY A 344 19.63 12.30 18.09
CA GLY A 344 19.06 11.09 18.71
C GLY A 344 18.90 9.92 17.74
N TYR A 345 18.71 10.22 16.47
CA TYR A 345 18.34 9.27 15.40
C TYR A 345 19.15 9.53 14.12
N PRO A 346 20.44 9.18 14.09
CA PRO A 346 21.30 9.46 12.93
C PRO A 346 20.85 8.78 11.64
N GLU A 347 20.08 7.68 11.74
CA GLU A 347 19.50 6.99 10.59
C GLU A 347 18.57 7.87 9.75
N LEU A 348 18.04 8.95 10.31
CA LEU A 348 17.21 9.89 9.55
C LEU A 348 18.03 10.64 8.49
N GLU A 349 19.26 11.05 8.85
CA GLU A 349 20.17 11.70 7.89
C GLU A 349 20.66 10.71 6.84
N GLU A 350 20.97 9.48 7.24
CA GLU A 350 21.41 8.41 6.32
C GLU A 350 20.35 8.07 5.27
N LYS A 351 19.05 8.12 5.65
CA LYS A 351 17.91 7.78 4.80
C LYS A 351 17.19 9.00 4.21
N LYS A 352 17.76 10.19 4.33
CA LYS A 352 17.14 11.48 3.95
C LYS A 352 16.56 11.46 2.53
N GLU A 353 17.36 11.06 1.55
CA GLU A 353 16.94 11.02 0.14
C GLU A 353 15.77 10.05 -0.09
N PHE A 354 15.79 8.92 0.60
CA PHE A 354 14.70 7.94 0.55
C PHE A 354 13.40 8.52 1.14
N ILE A 355 13.49 9.14 2.32
CA ILE A 355 12.35 9.79 3.00
C ILE A 355 11.73 10.83 2.08
N PHE A 356 12.54 11.72 1.51
CA PHE A 356 12.08 12.76 0.60
C PHE A 356 11.36 12.20 -0.60
N LYS A 357 11.90 11.15 -1.21
CA LYS A 357 11.32 10.52 -2.39
C LYS A 357 9.94 9.91 -2.10
N VAL A 358 9.78 9.22 -0.98
CA VAL A 358 8.50 8.62 -0.56
C VAL A 358 7.45 9.70 -0.30
N LEU A 359 7.81 10.73 0.48
CA LEU A 359 6.91 11.84 0.79
C LEU A 359 6.47 12.57 -0.47
N THR A 360 7.42 12.96 -1.32
CA THR A 360 7.15 13.67 -2.58
C THR A 360 6.20 12.88 -3.47
N GLN A 361 6.43 11.59 -3.65
CA GLN A 361 5.61 10.77 -4.54
C GLN A 361 4.18 10.58 -4.04
N GLU A 362 3.97 10.39 -2.73
CA GLU A 362 2.62 10.25 -2.18
C GLU A 362 1.89 11.60 -2.21
N GLU A 363 2.59 12.72 -1.93
CA GLU A 363 2.05 14.06 -2.04
C GLU A 363 1.66 14.40 -3.48
N GLU A 364 2.50 14.08 -4.48
CA GLU A 364 2.18 14.26 -5.91
C GLU A 364 0.97 13.46 -6.34
N LYS A 365 0.90 12.18 -5.94
CA LYS A 365 -0.25 11.32 -6.25
C LYS A 365 -1.53 11.89 -5.65
N PHE A 366 -1.47 12.34 -4.43
CA PHE A 366 -2.62 12.90 -3.72
C PHE A 366 -3.05 14.24 -4.33
N ASN A 367 -2.12 15.12 -4.65
CA ASN A 367 -2.42 16.42 -5.28
C ASN A 367 -3.11 16.30 -6.64
N LYS A 368 -2.89 15.20 -7.38
CA LYS A 368 -3.62 14.92 -8.64
C LYS A 368 -5.08 14.53 -8.43
N THR A 369 -5.41 13.95 -7.29
CA THR A 369 -6.75 13.40 -7.02
C THR A 369 -7.57 14.27 -6.06
N ILE A 370 -6.93 15.06 -5.21
CA ILE A 370 -7.60 15.81 -4.14
C ILE A 370 -8.58 16.86 -4.71
N ASP A 371 -8.17 17.60 -5.72
CA ASP A 371 -9.00 18.69 -6.28
C ASP A 371 -10.28 18.14 -6.90
N GLN A 372 -10.18 16.99 -7.58
CA GLN A 372 -11.33 16.29 -8.16
C GLN A 372 -12.24 15.71 -7.07
N GLY A 373 -11.63 15.06 -6.05
CA GLY A 373 -12.38 14.49 -4.92
C GLY A 373 -13.13 15.57 -4.12
N LEU A 374 -12.47 16.69 -3.83
CA LEU A 374 -13.07 17.83 -3.12
C LEU A 374 -14.22 18.45 -3.92
N ALA A 375 -14.08 18.62 -5.24
CA ALA A 375 -15.13 19.14 -6.10
C ALA A 375 -16.36 18.22 -6.08
N ILE A 376 -16.16 16.91 -6.26
CA ILE A 376 -17.24 15.91 -6.22
C ILE A 376 -17.93 15.88 -4.85
N LEU A 377 -17.15 15.88 -3.75
CA LEU A 377 -17.72 15.89 -2.40
C LEU A 377 -18.50 17.17 -2.12
N SER A 378 -18.02 18.32 -2.61
CA SER A 378 -18.72 19.60 -2.52
C SER A 378 -20.07 19.56 -3.25
N ASP A 379 -20.10 19.02 -4.47
CA ASP A 379 -21.34 18.86 -5.26
C ASP A 379 -22.35 17.94 -4.55
N LEU A 380 -21.87 16.82 -3.98
CA LEU A 380 -22.69 15.89 -3.20
C LEU A 380 -23.26 16.56 -1.94
N MET A 381 -22.45 17.33 -1.21
CA MET A 381 -22.93 18.09 -0.03
C MET A 381 -23.96 19.16 -0.41
N GLU A 382 -23.80 19.85 -1.56
CA GLU A 382 -24.79 20.79 -2.05
C GLU A 382 -26.11 20.11 -2.40
N GLU A 383 -26.05 18.94 -3.03
CA GLU A 383 -27.22 18.12 -3.34
C GLU A 383 -27.93 17.65 -2.07
N MET A 384 -27.17 17.20 -1.08
CA MET A 384 -27.70 16.83 0.25
C MET A 384 -28.42 18.00 0.91
N LYS A 385 -27.83 19.21 0.90
CA LYS A 385 -28.45 20.43 1.43
C LYS A 385 -29.78 20.73 0.72
N LYS A 386 -29.81 20.65 -0.61
CA LYS A 386 -31.05 20.87 -1.40
C LYS A 386 -32.15 19.87 -1.06
N ASN A 387 -31.77 18.62 -0.77
CA ASN A 387 -32.70 17.53 -0.46
C ASN A 387 -32.97 17.37 1.05
N GLY A 388 -32.42 18.23 1.90
CA GLY A 388 -32.59 18.19 3.36
C GLY A 388 -31.97 16.96 4.04
N LYS A 389 -31.04 16.29 3.38
CA LYS A 389 -30.33 15.13 3.90
C LYS A 389 -29.09 15.60 4.70
N LYS A 390 -28.79 14.88 5.79
CA LYS A 390 -27.59 15.11 6.59
C LYS A 390 -26.55 14.00 6.49
N GLU A 391 -26.89 12.89 5.86
CA GLU A 391 -26.07 11.71 5.73
C GLU A 391 -25.80 11.41 4.25
N LEU A 392 -24.53 11.28 3.87
CA LEU A 392 -24.05 10.83 2.56
C LEU A 392 -24.23 9.31 2.44
N SER A 393 -24.65 8.81 1.26
CA SER A 393 -24.76 7.37 1.05
C SER A 393 -23.41 6.69 1.11
N GLY A 394 -23.38 5.46 1.65
CA GLY A 394 -22.16 4.65 1.66
C GLY A 394 -21.68 4.29 0.25
N ALA A 395 -22.58 4.20 -0.72
CA ALA A 395 -22.28 3.96 -2.12
C ALA A 395 -21.52 5.14 -2.76
N ASP A 396 -21.93 6.41 -2.49
CA ASP A 396 -21.24 7.59 -2.98
C ASP A 396 -19.88 7.75 -2.29
N THR A 397 -19.81 7.48 -0.99
CA THR A 397 -18.56 7.44 -0.21
C THR A 397 -17.61 6.38 -0.76
N PHE A 398 -18.12 5.19 -1.07
CA PHE A 398 -17.33 4.12 -1.69
C PHE A 398 -16.84 4.51 -3.09
N LYS A 399 -17.66 5.19 -3.89
CA LYS A 399 -17.26 5.69 -5.20
C LYS A 399 -16.13 6.72 -5.13
N LEU A 400 -16.19 7.64 -4.14
CA LEU A 400 -15.10 8.57 -3.84
C LEU A 400 -13.82 7.82 -3.51
N TYR A 401 -13.90 6.80 -2.68
CA TYR A 401 -12.76 5.98 -2.25
C TYR A 401 -12.18 5.12 -3.37
N ASP A 402 -13.01 4.30 -4.02
CA ASP A 402 -12.59 3.28 -4.97
C ASP A 402 -12.23 3.85 -6.35
N THR A 403 -13.09 4.73 -6.87
CA THR A 403 -12.96 5.25 -8.25
C THR A 403 -12.04 6.46 -8.31
N TYR A 404 -12.14 7.35 -7.32
CA TYR A 404 -11.38 8.61 -7.33
C TYR A 404 -10.19 8.61 -6.38
N GLY A 405 -10.00 7.54 -5.60
CA GLY A 405 -8.87 7.41 -4.66
C GLY A 405 -8.91 8.43 -3.52
N PHE A 406 -10.10 8.97 -3.20
CA PHE A 406 -10.30 9.94 -2.15
C PHE A 406 -10.55 9.21 -0.81
N PRO A 407 -9.70 9.37 0.22
CA PRO A 407 -9.78 8.57 1.43
C PRO A 407 -11.10 8.76 2.16
N VAL A 408 -11.65 7.67 2.72
CA VAL A 408 -12.91 7.73 3.47
C VAL A 408 -12.80 8.59 4.72
N ASP A 409 -11.67 8.50 5.45
CA ASP A 409 -11.44 9.30 6.65
C ASP A 409 -11.43 10.79 6.34
N LEU A 410 -10.89 11.16 5.17
CA LEU A 410 -10.89 12.55 4.72
C LEU A 410 -12.30 12.99 4.31
N THR A 411 -13.09 12.08 3.75
CA THR A 411 -14.52 12.33 3.46
C THR A 411 -15.27 12.57 4.76
N GLU A 412 -15.08 11.71 5.76
CA GLU A 412 -15.66 11.82 7.10
C GLU A 412 -15.31 13.15 7.77
N GLU A 413 -14.04 13.47 7.86
CA GLU A 413 -13.53 14.72 8.46
C GLU A 413 -14.18 15.96 7.82
N ILE A 414 -14.27 16.01 6.48
CA ILE A 414 -14.85 17.13 5.76
C ILE A 414 -16.38 17.20 5.97
N LEU A 415 -17.04 16.04 6.03
CA LEU A 415 -18.48 15.99 6.31
C LEU A 415 -18.77 16.49 7.72
N GLU A 416 -18.03 16.02 8.72
CA GLU A 416 -18.15 16.46 10.12
C GLU A 416 -17.90 17.96 10.29
N GLU A 417 -16.84 18.52 9.68
CA GLU A 417 -16.55 19.96 9.66
C GLU A 417 -17.75 20.80 9.14
N LYS A 418 -18.57 20.22 8.27
CA LYS A 418 -19.74 20.86 7.66
C LYS A 418 -21.07 20.46 8.30
N GLY A 419 -21.04 19.64 9.36
CA GLY A 419 -22.23 19.17 10.09
C GLY A 419 -23.02 18.08 9.36
N PHE A 420 -22.34 17.27 8.55
CA PHE A 420 -22.83 16.08 7.86
C PHE A 420 -22.20 14.82 8.41
N SER A 421 -22.74 13.66 8.03
CA SER A 421 -22.17 12.33 8.26
C SER A 421 -22.23 11.49 6.97
N TYR A 422 -21.71 10.26 7.02
CA TYR A 422 -21.92 9.27 5.95
C TYR A 422 -22.44 7.96 6.55
N ASN A 423 -23.03 7.10 5.70
CA ASN A 423 -23.53 5.79 6.08
C ASN A 423 -22.35 4.78 6.07
N GLU A 424 -21.78 4.53 7.25
CA GLU A 424 -20.61 3.66 7.42
C GLU A 424 -20.96 2.19 7.14
N ASP A 425 -22.14 1.72 7.53
CA ASP A 425 -22.55 0.32 7.33
C ASP A 425 -22.71 0.00 5.83
N GLU A 426 -23.33 0.91 5.07
CA GLU A 426 -23.45 0.79 3.63
C GLU A 426 -22.06 0.84 2.94
N PHE A 427 -21.16 1.70 3.40
CA PHE A 427 -19.79 1.74 2.90
C PHE A 427 -19.05 0.43 3.15
N LYS A 428 -19.14 -0.13 4.37
CA LYS A 428 -18.54 -1.43 4.72
C LYS A 428 -19.09 -2.56 3.86
N ALA A 429 -20.40 -2.54 3.56
CA ALA A 429 -21.04 -3.52 2.67
C ALA A 429 -20.47 -3.43 1.24
N CYS A 430 -20.31 -2.23 0.69
CA CYS A 430 -19.70 -2.02 -0.64
C CYS A 430 -18.24 -2.51 -0.67
N MET A 431 -17.47 -2.24 0.39
CA MET A 431 -16.08 -2.72 0.52
C MET A 431 -16.01 -4.26 0.54
N GLU A 432 -16.91 -4.92 1.27
CA GLU A 432 -16.92 -6.37 1.34
C GLU A 432 -17.36 -7.00 0.00
N GLU A 433 -18.32 -6.42 -0.68
CA GLU A 433 -18.72 -6.84 -2.02
C GLU A 433 -17.53 -6.77 -3.02
N GLN A 434 -16.75 -5.70 -2.95
CA GLN A 434 -15.55 -5.55 -3.78
C GLN A 434 -14.50 -6.61 -3.43
N ARG A 435 -14.26 -6.85 -2.13
CA ARG A 435 -13.34 -7.90 -1.66
C ARG A 435 -13.76 -9.28 -2.16
N GLN A 436 -15.05 -9.59 -2.11
CA GLN A 436 -15.60 -10.85 -2.63
C GLN A 436 -15.45 -10.96 -4.15
N LYS A 437 -15.71 -9.88 -4.90
CA LYS A 437 -15.46 -9.84 -6.36
C LYS A 437 -13.98 -10.05 -6.68
N ALA A 438 -13.09 -9.41 -5.93
CA ALA A 438 -11.64 -9.59 -6.08
C ALA A 438 -11.18 -11.01 -5.70
N ARG A 439 -11.78 -11.63 -4.68
CA ARG A 439 -11.54 -13.04 -4.31
C ARG A 439 -12.06 -14.01 -5.36
N SER A 440 -13.25 -13.78 -5.89
CA SER A 440 -13.85 -14.64 -6.93
C SER A 440 -13.15 -14.52 -8.30
N ALA A 441 -12.57 -13.36 -8.61
CA ALA A 441 -11.77 -13.15 -9.81
C ALA A 441 -10.38 -13.81 -9.75
N ARG A 442 -9.87 -14.08 -8.56
CA ARG A 442 -8.70 -14.94 -8.38
C ARG A 442 -9.18 -16.39 -8.53
N LYS A 443 -8.84 -17.05 -9.65
CA LYS A 443 -8.92 -18.50 -9.72
C LYS A 443 -8.20 -19.05 -8.50
N VAL A 444 -8.96 -19.73 -7.65
CA VAL A 444 -8.51 -20.29 -6.37
C VAL A 444 -7.40 -21.30 -6.68
N THR A 445 -6.17 -20.90 -6.46
CA THR A 445 -5.15 -21.86 -6.10
C THR A 445 -5.29 -22.00 -4.59
N ASN A 446 -5.84 -23.14 -4.18
CA ASN A 446 -6.05 -23.48 -2.77
C ASN A 446 -4.71 -23.54 -2.05
N TYR A 447 -4.35 -22.42 -1.41
CA TYR A 447 -3.39 -22.42 -0.34
C TYR A 447 -4.21 -22.36 0.97
N MET A 448 -4.29 -23.51 1.67
CA MET A 448 -4.99 -23.68 2.94
C MET A 448 -6.46 -23.23 2.98
N GLY A 449 -7.31 -24.03 2.41
CA GLY A 449 -8.75 -23.84 2.48
C GLY A 449 -9.49 -25.08 1.98
N ALA A 450 -9.00 -26.27 2.32
CA ALA A 450 -9.85 -27.44 2.24
C ALA A 450 -10.78 -27.38 3.45
N ASP A 451 -12.06 -27.54 3.21
CA ASP A 451 -13.06 -27.84 4.24
C ASP A 451 -12.51 -28.89 5.20
N ALA A 452 -12.95 -28.87 6.46
CA ALA A 452 -12.62 -29.82 7.53
C ALA A 452 -12.52 -31.22 6.94
N THR A 453 -11.31 -31.75 6.77
CA THR A 453 -11.10 -32.75 5.76
C THR A 453 -10.59 -34.01 6.41
N VAL A 454 -10.68 -35.06 5.66
CA VAL A 454 -10.11 -36.37 6.00
C VAL A 454 -8.73 -36.25 6.68
N TYR A 455 -7.94 -35.23 6.40
CA TYR A 455 -6.63 -35.02 7.01
C TYR A 455 -6.64 -34.69 8.52
N GLU A 456 -7.72 -34.13 9.04
CA GLU A 456 -7.90 -33.88 10.49
C GLU A 456 -8.15 -35.18 11.28
N GLN A 457 -8.60 -36.22 10.59
CA GLN A 457 -8.85 -37.53 11.18
C GLN A 457 -7.59 -38.41 11.27
N ILE A 458 -6.49 -37.96 10.64
CA ILE A 458 -5.22 -38.70 10.66
C ILE A 458 -4.57 -38.53 12.05
N ASP A 459 -4.10 -39.64 12.62
CA ASP A 459 -3.42 -39.67 13.90
C ASP A 459 -2.35 -38.55 14.01
N PRO A 460 -2.45 -37.65 15.01
CA PRO A 460 -1.50 -36.57 15.20
C PRO A 460 -0.05 -37.02 15.43
N SER A 461 0.18 -38.24 15.88
CA SER A 461 1.52 -38.80 16.12
C SER A 461 2.27 -39.16 14.82
N ILE A 462 1.56 -39.29 13.70
CA ILE A 462 2.17 -39.56 12.40
C ILE A 462 2.86 -38.29 11.90
N THR A 463 4.13 -38.41 11.55
CA THR A 463 4.96 -37.37 10.97
C THR A 463 5.71 -37.89 9.77
N THR A 464 6.15 -37.00 8.88
CA THR A 464 6.96 -37.36 7.71
C THR A 464 8.32 -36.66 7.83
N GLU A 465 9.42 -37.42 7.71
CA GLU A 465 10.77 -36.88 7.64
C GLU A 465 11.11 -36.50 6.17
N PHE A 466 11.53 -35.25 5.95
CA PHE A 466 11.99 -34.82 4.62
C PHE A 466 13.46 -35.14 4.42
N VAL A 467 13.76 -35.95 3.40
CA VAL A 467 15.14 -36.39 3.05
C VAL A 467 15.57 -35.91 1.65
N GLY A 468 14.78 -34.99 1.06
CA GLY A 468 14.92 -34.57 -0.34
C GLY A 468 15.96 -33.50 -0.62
N TYR A 469 16.75 -33.06 0.35
CA TYR A 469 17.89 -32.19 0.09
C TYR A 469 19.03 -32.94 -0.61
N GLU A 470 19.22 -34.21 -0.25
CA GLU A 470 20.31 -35.04 -0.78
C GLU A 470 19.81 -36.15 -1.75
N ASN A 471 18.52 -36.51 -1.64
CA ASN A 471 17.98 -37.66 -2.35
C ASN A 471 16.84 -37.23 -3.29
N LEU A 472 16.85 -37.75 -4.50
CA LEU A 472 15.76 -37.67 -5.48
C LEU A 472 14.94 -38.97 -5.57
N THR A 473 15.49 -40.04 -5.06
CA THR A 473 14.83 -41.36 -4.96
C THR A 473 15.03 -41.87 -3.54
N TYR A 474 13.98 -42.41 -2.93
CA TYR A 474 14.07 -42.95 -1.57
C TYR A 474 13.05 -44.08 -1.35
N ALA A 475 13.48 -45.18 -0.69
CA ALA A 475 12.58 -46.23 -0.26
C ALA A 475 11.95 -45.87 1.08
N SER A 476 10.64 -45.94 1.19
CA SER A 476 9.90 -45.58 2.42
C SER A 476 8.68 -46.46 2.57
N LYS A 477 7.99 -46.31 3.73
CA LYS A 477 6.80 -47.07 4.04
C LYS A 477 5.57 -46.17 4.00
N VAL A 478 4.49 -46.64 3.37
CA VAL A 478 3.18 -45.96 3.39
C VAL A 478 2.60 -45.99 4.80
N THR A 479 2.29 -44.82 5.36
CA THR A 479 1.69 -44.71 6.70
C THR A 479 0.20 -44.52 6.65
N VAL A 480 -0.30 -43.70 5.73
CA VAL A 480 -1.73 -43.43 5.54
C VAL A 480 -2.01 -43.12 4.07
N MET A 481 -3.16 -43.54 3.63
CA MET A 481 -3.73 -43.15 2.33
C MET A 481 -5.14 -42.63 2.50
N THR A 482 -5.49 -41.62 1.70
CA THR A 482 -6.84 -41.05 1.71
C THR A 482 -7.37 -40.85 0.30
N THR A 483 -8.67 -40.95 0.12
CA THR A 483 -9.41 -40.29 -0.97
C THR A 483 -9.70 -38.82 -0.56
N GLU A 484 -10.54 -38.13 -1.31
CA GLU A 484 -11.00 -36.76 -0.90
C GLU A 484 -11.80 -36.77 0.40
N THR A 485 -12.45 -37.88 0.75
CA THR A 485 -13.46 -37.93 1.82
C THR A 485 -13.16 -38.91 2.93
N GLU A 486 -12.31 -39.90 2.73
CA GLU A 486 -12.07 -40.98 3.69
C GLU A 486 -10.64 -41.52 3.68
N ILE A 487 -10.21 -42.07 4.83
CA ILE A 487 -8.95 -42.82 4.97
C ILE A 487 -9.20 -44.24 4.40
N VAL A 488 -8.30 -44.70 3.53
CA VAL A 488 -8.43 -45.99 2.84
C VAL A 488 -7.20 -46.87 3.08
N GLU A 489 -7.41 -48.19 3.02
CA GLU A 489 -6.34 -49.19 3.17
C GLU A 489 -5.58 -49.46 1.87
N ALA A 490 -6.19 -49.11 0.71
CA ALA A 490 -5.59 -49.31 -0.62
C ALA A 490 -6.11 -48.27 -1.61
N LEU A 491 -5.27 -47.89 -2.57
CA LEU A 491 -5.64 -47.17 -3.80
C LEU A 491 -5.40 -48.09 -4.99
N SER A 492 -6.36 -48.16 -5.92
CA SER A 492 -6.38 -49.01 -7.10
C SER A 492 -6.32 -48.20 -8.37
N ASP A 493 -6.11 -48.90 -9.49
CA ASP A 493 -6.01 -48.32 -10.84
C ASP A 493 -7.10 -47.26 -11.11
N GLY A 494 -6.66 -46.02 -11.43
CA GLY A 494 -7.51 -44.89 -11.69
C GLY A 494 -7.96 -44.09 -10.44
N ASP A 495 -7.75 -44.59 -9.23
CA ASP A 495 -8.15 -43.91 -8.01
C ASP A 495 -7.30 -42.64 -7.78
N ALA A 496 -7.96 -41.51 -7.50
CA ALA A 496 -7.29 -40.31 -7.03
C ALA A 496 -7.23 -40.31 -5.52
N GLY A 497 -6.10 -39.81 -4.94
CA GLY A 497 -5.94 -39.79 -3.49
C GLY A 497 -4.66 -39.09 -3.03
N THR A 498 -4.40 -39.23 -1.74
CA THR A 498 -3.19 -38.73 -1.09
C THR A 498 -2.48 -39.86 -0.38
N ILE A 499 -1.19 -40.01 -0.63
CA ILE A 499 -0.32 -40.98 0.04
C ILE A 499 0.60 -40.22 1.02
N ILE A 500 0.66 -40.68 2.28
CA ILE A 500 1.57 -40.19 3.32
C ILE A 500 2.53 -41.31 3.67
N VAL A 501 3.81 -41.00 3.79
CA VAL A 501 4.90 -41.96 4.05
C VAL A 501 5.75 -41.52 5.25
N GLU A 502 6.54 -42.44 5.82
CA GLU A 502 7.44 -42.13 6.94
C GLU A 502 8.55 -41.14 6.55
N LYS A 503 9.17 -41.30 5.37
CA LYS A 503 10.24 -40.45 4.86
C LYS A 503 10.00 -40.14 3.39
N THR A 504 10.21 -38.88 2.99
CA THR A 504 9.99 -38.48 1.59
C THR A 504 11.11 -37.61 1.02
N PRO A 505 11.52 -37.88 -0.26
CA PRO A 505 12.38 -36.99 -0.99
C PRO A 505 11.61 -35.84 -1.66
N PHE A 506 10.26 -35.86 -1.64
CA PHE A 506 9.42 -34.85 -2.26
C PHE A 506 9.32 -33.60 -1.38
N TYR A 507 9.70 -32.46 -1.93
CA TYR A 507 9.52 -31.15 -1.27
C TYR A 507 8.04 -30.77 -1.32
N ALA A 508 7.47 -30.42 -0.19
CA ALA A 508 6.10 -29.92 -0.14
C ALA A 508 6.07 -28.42 -0.40
N THR A 509 5.01 -27.94 -1.02
CA THR A 509 4.77 -26.51 -1.25
C THR A 509 4.93 -25.70 0.03
N MET A 510 5.96 -24.87 0.08
CA MET A 510 6.34 -24.10 1.26
C MET A 510 7.33 -22.98 0.88
N GLY A 511 7.28 -21.83 1.57
CA GLY A 511 8.24 -20.74 1.38
C GLY A 511 8.26 -20.15 -0.04
N GLY A 512 7.15 -20.23 -0.79
CA GLY A 512 7.05 -19.77 -2.17
C GLY A 512 7.49 -20.80 -3.23
N GLN A 513 8.18 -21.88 -2.85
CA GLN A 513 8.53 -22.97 -3.76
C GLN A 513 7.37 -23.95 -3.89
N GLN A 514 7.01 -24.31 -5.11
CA GLN A 514 5.99 -25.32 -5.42
C GLN A 514 6.47 -26.72 -5.06
N GLY A 515 5.52 -27.59 -4.70
CA GLY A 515 5.74 -28.98 -4.38
C GLY A 515 6.26 -29.79 -5.55
N ASP A 516 7.01 -30.83 -5.24
CA ASP A 516 7.55 -31.74 -6.26
C ASP A 516 6.48 -32.62 -6.86
N LYS A 517 6.76 -33.02 -8.08
CA LYS A 517 6.03 -34.03 -8.84
C LYS A 517 6.90 -35.24 -9.07
N GLY A 518 6.31 -36.39 -9.36
CA GLY A 518 7.04 -37.63 -9.63
C GLY A 518 6.17 -38.85 -9.47
N GLN A 519 6.73 -39.95 -9.02
CA GLN A 519 6.02 -41.21 -8.88
C GLN A 519 6.33 -41.90 -7.55
N ILE A 520 5.31 -42.62 -7.05
CA ILE A 520 5.45 -43.60 -5.97
C ILE A 520 5.20 -44.98 -6.59
N ARG A 521 6.14 -45.87 -6.42
CA ARG A 521 6.15 -47.17 -7.11
C ARG A 521 6.24 -48.33 -6.14
N THR A 522 5.55 -49.42 -6.47
CA THR A 522 5.74 -50.74 -5.88
C THR A 522 6.03 -51.75 -6.99
N ALA A 523 6.15 -53.01 -6.66
CA ALA A 523 6.22 -54.10 -7.68
C ALA A 523 4.96 -54.16 -8.52
N ASP A 524 3.81 -53.87 -7.91
CA ASP A 524 2.50 -54.12 -8.47
C ASP A 524 1.70 -52.83 -8.76
N GLY A 525 2.21 -51.66 -8.46
CA GLY A 525 1.50 -50.37 -8.61
C GLY A 525 2.37 -49.14 -8.88
N VAL A 526 1.80 -48.18 -9.59
CA VAL A 526 2.41 -46.89 -9.88
C VAL A 526 1.38 -45.78 -9.59
N PHE A 527 1.72 -44.90 -8.64
CA PHE A 527 0.99 -43.70 -8.32
C PHE A 527 1.72 -42.49 -8.89
N GLN A 528 1.03 -41.67 -9.67
CA GLN A 528 1.55 -40.40 -10.19
C GLN A 528 1.32 -39.29 -9.20
N VAL A 529 2.38 -38.69 -8.66
CA VAL A 529 2.31 -37.54 -7.81
C VAL A 529 2.23 -36.27 -8.66
N GLU A 530 1.16 -35.52 -8.50
CA GLU A 530 0.87 -34.27 -9.23
C GLU A 530 1.21 -33.05 -8.41
N ASP A 531 1.12 -33.16 -7.08
CA ASP A 531 1.52 -32.11 -6.13
C ASP A 531 1.93 -32.73 -4.79
N THR A 532 2.75 -32.01 -4.05
CA THR A 532 3.15 -32.38 -2.68
C THR A 532 2.88 -31.23 -1.74
N VAL A 533 2.09 -31.45 -0.70
CA VAL A 533 1.63 -30.46 0.24
C VAL A 533 2.03 -30.78 1.67
N LYS A 534 2.23 -29.74 2.48
CA LYS A 534 2.46 -29.90 3.91
C LYS A 534 1.14 -29.89 4.65
N LEU A 535 0.86 -30.96 5.39
CA LEU A 535 -0.34 -31.14 6.20
C LEU A 535 -0.05 -30.81 7.68
N LEU A 536 -1.10 -30.63 8.46
CA LEU A 536 -1.00 -30.39 9.91
C LEU A 536 -0.23 -31.52 10.62
N GLY A 537 0.54 -31.17 11.66
CA GLY A 537 1.34 -32.14 12.42
C GLY A 537 2.61 -32.63 11.71
N GLY A 538 3.13 -31.89 10.73
CA GLY A 538 4.42 -32.21 10.08
C GLY A 538 4.36 -33.34 9.06
N LYS A 539 3.17 -33.66 8.55
CA LYS A 539 2.95 -34.67 7.51
C LYS A 539 3.16 -34.10 6.13
N TYR A 540 3.58 -34.92 5.16
CA TYR A 540 3.69 -34.57 3.74
C TYR A 540 2.68 -35.44 2.95
N GLY A 541 1.73 -34.77 2.32
CA GLY A 541 0.71 -35.41 1.47
C GLY A 541 1.13 -35.39 0.01
N HIS A 542 1.30 -36.56 -0.60
CA HIS A 542 1.57 -36.74 -2.03
C HIS A 542 0.22 -36.91 -2.73
N ILE A 543 -0.25 -35.85 -3.37
CA ILE A 543 -1.54 -35.79 -4.06
C ILE A 543 -1.38 -36.26 -5.50
N GLY A 544 -2.26 -37.12 -5.96
CA GLY A 544 -2.21 -37.64 -7.33
C GLY A 544 -3.20 -38.75 -7.60
N HIS A 545 -2.87 -39.63 -8.51
CA HIS A 545 -3.73 -40.74 -8.90
C HIS A 545 -2.94 -42.02 -9.23
N MET A 546 -3.57 -43.16 -9.08
CA MET A 546 -3.01 -44.46 -9.53
C MET A 546 -3.04 -44.56 -11.05
N VAL A 547 -1.86 -44.78 -11.65
CA VAL A 547 -1.69 -44.96 -13.07
C VAL A 547 -1.93 -46.43 -13.46
N SER A 548 -1.50 -47.32 -12.57
CA SER A 548 -1.69 -48.78 -12.77
C SER A 548 -1.52 -49.52 -11.45
N GLY A 549 -2.25 -50.63 -11.30
CA GLY A 549 -2.11 -51.57 -10.21
C GLY A 549 -2.72 -51.06 -8.87
N MET A 550 -2.07 -51.42 -7.77
CA MET A 550 -2.59 -51.14 -6.43
C MET A 550 -1.42 -50.86 -5.45
N ILE A 551 -1.64 -49.98 -4.49
CA ILE A 551 -0.75 -49.72 -3.35
C ILE A 551 -1.54 -49.85 -2.07
N HIS A 552 -0.94 -50.45 -1.03
CA HIS A 552 -1.55 -50.69 0.29
C HIS A 552 -0.88 -49.87 1.41
N THR A 553 -1.67 -49.56 2.43
CA THR A 553 -1.15 -49.01 3.70
C THR A 553 -0.17 -50.01 4.33
N GLY A 554 0.99 -49.51 4.79
CA GLY A 554 2.05 -50.36 5.37
C GLY A 554 2.99 -51.00 4.36
N GLU A 555 2.78 -50.81 3.06
CA GLU A 555 3.64 -51.31 2.00
C GLU A 555 4.93 -50.47 1.87
N GLU A 556 6.05 -51.13 1.51
CA GLU A 556 7.27 -50.47 1.09
C GLU A 556 7.16 -49.95 -0.35
N VAL A 557 7.46 -48.68 -0.53
CA VAL A 557 7.36 -47.99 -1.80
C VAL A 557 8.67 -47.31 -2.16
N GLU A 558 8.96 -47.20 -3.44
CA GLU A 558 10.01 -46.35 -3.98
C GLU A 558 9.42 -45.02 -4.42
N LEU A 559 9.86 -43.94 -3.78
CA LEU A 559 9.53 -42.56 -4.13
C LEU A 559 10.55 -42.01 -5.13
N VAL A 560 10.09 -41.55 -6.29
CA VAL A 560 10.94 -41.04 -7.37
C VAL A 560 10.48 -39.63 -7.75
N VAL A 561 11.25 -38.61 -7.35
CA VAL A 561 11.00 -37.22 -7.75
C VAL A 561 11.35 -37.03 -9.22
N ASP A 562 10.57 -36.22 -9.94
CA ASP A 562 10.95 -35.78 -11.29
C ASP A 562 12.19 -34.87 -11.22
N ALA A 563 13.35 -35.44 -11.48
CA ALA A 563 14.62 -34.78 -11.38
C ALA A 563 14.74 -33.55 -12.32
N LYS A 564 14.05 -33.59 -13.48
CA LYS A 564 14.10 -32.46 -14.44
C LYS A 564 13.28 -31.28 -13.95
N LEU A 565 12.08 -31.52 -13.43
CA LEU A 565 11.25 -30.47 -12.88
C LEU A 565 11.91 -29.88 -11.60
N ARG A 566 12.41 -30.75 -10.70
CA ARG A 566 13.13 -30.32 -9.49
C ARG A 566 14.33 -29.43 -9.82
N ALA A 567 15.16 -29.82 -10.81
CA ALA A 567 16.32 -29.04 -11.22
C ALA A 567 15.93 -27.65 -11.72
N LYS A 568 14.85 -27.53 -12.50
CA LYS A 568 14.33 -26.25 -12.97
C LYS A 568 13.80 -25.39 -11.81
N THR A 569 13.07 -26.00 -10.88
CA THR A 569 12.57 -25.31 -9.69
C THR A 569 13.72 -24.82 -8.81
N CYS A 570 14.75 -25.64 -8.58
CA CYS A 570 15.97 -25.25 -7.88
C CYS A 570 16.69 -24.07 -8.54
N ALA A 571 16.77 -24.07 -9.88
CA ALA A 571 17.35 -22.97 -10.65
C ALA A 571 16.56 -21.66 -10.45
N ASN A 572 15.23 -21.71 -10.57
CA ASN A 572 14.36 -20.58 -10.35
C ASN A 572 14.43 -20.05 -8.90
N HIS A 573 14.47 -20.94 -7.92
CA HIS A 573 14.56 -20.56 -6.51
C HIS A 573 15.92 -19.92 -6.20
N SER A 574 17.00 -20.49 -6.67
CA SER A 574 18.34 -19.95 -6.49
C SER A 574 18.51 -18.61 -7.20
N ALA A 575 17.97 -18.46 -8.41
CA ALA A 575 17.96 -17.19 -9.13
C ALA A 575 17.18 -16.09 -8.36
N THR A 576 16.14 -16.45 -7.59
CA THR A 576 15.38 -15.51 -6.78
C THR A 576 16.23 -14.87 -5.68
N HIS A 577 17.12 -15.62 -5.03
CA HIS A 577 18.06 -15.07 -4.05
C HIS A 577 19.05 -14.10 -4.69
N LEU A 578 19.58 -14.44 -5.88
CA LEU A 578 20.45 -13.53 -6.62
C LEU A 578 19.67 -12.26 -7.03
N LEU A 579 18.42 -12.42 -7.49
CA LEU A 579 17.55 -11.31 -7.87
C LEU A 579 17.27 -10.38 -6.68
N GLN A 580 16.91 -10.92 -5.50
CA GLN A 580 16.69 -10.13 -4.31
C GLN A 580 17.90 -9.28 -3.94
N LYS A 581 19.07 -9.89 -3.94
CA LYS A 581 20.31 -9.18 -3.63
C LYS A 581 20.63 -8.12 -4.69
N ALA A 582 20.49 -8.43 -5.98
CA ALA A 582 20.72 -7.49 -7.08
C ALA A 582 19.76 -6.28 -7.00
N LEU A 583 18.47 -6.52 -6.68
CA LEU A 583 17.50 -5.45 -6.48
C LEU A 583 17.91 -4.52 -5.32
N ARG A 584 18.40 -5.07 -4.21
CA ARG A 584 18.88 -4.26 -3.08
C ARG A 584 20.12 -3.44 -3.43
N GLU A 585 21.04 -3.97 -4.24
CA GLU A 585 22.22 -3.25 -4.71
C GLU A 585 21.87 -2.11 -5.68
N VAL A 586 20.87 -2.31 -6.53
CA VAL A 586 20.49 -1.32 -7.57
C VAL A 586 19.50 -0.27 -7.04
N LEU A 587 18.52 -0.69 -6.23
CA LEU A 587 17.42 0.16 -5.77
C LEU A 587 17.59 0.66 -4.33
N GLY A 588 18.37 -0.05 -3.51
CA GLY A 588 18.63 0.29 -2.11
C GLY A 588 18.10 -0.75 -1.12
N THR A 589 18.52 -0.60 0.14
CA THR A 589 18.27 -1.55 1.24
C THR A 589 16.80 -1.67 1.67
N HIS A 590 15.94 -0.74 1.25
CA HIS A 590 14.49 -0.78 1.50
C HIS A 590 13.76 -1.88 0.72
N VAL A 591 14.43 -2.49 -0.26
CA VAL A 591 13.86 -3.63 -1.00
C VAL A 591 13.80 -4.84 -0.08
N GLU A 592 12.59 -5.29 0.22
CA GLU A 592 12.28 -6.46 1.02
C GLU A 592 11.31 -7.36 0.27
N GLN A 593 11.38 -8.66 0.49
CA GLN A 593 10.45 -9.60 -0.08
C GLN A 593 9.05 -9.38 0.49
N ALA A 594 8.08 -9.12 -0.37
CA ALA A 594 6.65 -9.07 -0.04
C ALA A 594 5.92 -10.36 -0.41
N GLY A 595 6.51 -11.16 -1.30
CA GLY A 595 6.02 -12.48 -1.71
C GLY A 595 6.95 -13.11 -2.71
N SER A 596 6.88 -14.42 -2.85
CA SER A 596 7.64 -15.14 -3.86
C SER A 596 6.89 -16.39 -4.34
N TYR A 597 7.20 -16.85 -5.55
CA TYR A 597 6.67 -18.08 -6.12
C TYR A 597 7.65 -18.63 -7.15
N GLN A 598 8.05 -19.89 -6.97
CA GLN A 598 8.97 -20.60 -7.86
C GLN A 598 8.41 -21.97 -8.21
N ASP A 599 8.30 -22.24 -9.50
CA ASP A 599 7.99 -23.53 -10.09
C ASP A 599 9.04 -23.94 -11.13
N SER A 600 8.77 -24.98 -11.91
CA SER A 600 9.65 -25.43 -12.99
C SER A 600 9.61 -24.53 -14.24
N GLU A 601 8.66 -23.60 -14.33
CA GLU A 601 8.45 -22.75 -15.49
C GLU A 601 9.07 -21.36 -15.32
N ARG A 602 8.83 -20.74 -14.14
CA ARG A 602 9.24 -19.36 -13.87
C ARG A 602 9.51 -19.08 -12.41
N THR A 603 10.08 -17.95 -12.15
CA THR A 603 10.09 -17.32 -10.82
C THR A 603 9.29 -16.03 -10.83
N ARG A 604 8.58 -15.78 -9.74
CA ARG A 604 7.88 -14.52 -9.44
C ARG A 604 8.37 -14.00 -8.10
N PHE A 605 8.77 -12.75 -8.09
CA PHE A 605 9.26 -12.08 -6.90
C PHE A 605 8.55 -10.76 -6.69
N ASP A 606 7.85 -10.64 -5.58
CA ASP A 606 7.14 -9.45 -5.16
C ASP A 606 7.99 -8.74 -4.10
N PHE A 607 8.28 -7.45 -4.28
CA PHE A 607 9.19 -6.71 -3.41
C PHE A 607 8.71 -5.29 -3.15
N THR A 608 9.12 -4.75 -2.01
CA THR A 608 8.79 -3.37 -1.64
C THR A 608 9.58 -2.37 -2.48
N HIS A 609 8.88 -1.58 -3.28
CA HIS A 609 9.44 -0.43 -3.97
C HIS A 609 8.33 0.53 -4.41
N PHE A 610 8.62 1.83 -4.36
CA PHE A 610 7.64 2.91 -4.48
C PHE A 610 7.32 3.32 -5.93
N ALA A 611 8.16 2.98 -6.92
CA ALA A 611 8.02 3.38 -8.30
C ALA A 611 8.21 2.21 -9.27
N ALA A 612 7.76 2.36 -10.52
CA ALA A 612 8.15 1.46 -11.60
C ALA A 612 9.66 1.54 -11.83
N MET A 613 10.28 0.41 -12.07
CA MET A 613 11.70 0.38 -12.42
C MET A 613 11.93 0.94 -13.82
N THR A 614 13.03 1.67 -13.98
CA THR A 614 13.41 2.12 -15.33
C THR A 614 13.99 0.95 -16.14
N PRO A 615 13.94 1.00 -17.49
CA PRO A 615 14.54 -0.03 -18.32
C PRO A 615 16.02 -0.26 -18.02
N GLU A 616 16.77 0.82 -17.70
CA GLU A 616 18.18 0.76 -17.34
C GLU A 616 18.41 0.04 -15.99
N ALA A 617 17.54 0.30 -15.02
CA ALA A 617 17.61 -0.38 -13.72
C ALA A 617 17.29 -1.87 -13.85
N LEU A 618 16.27 -2.23 -14.65
CA LEU A 618 15.92 -3.61 -14.95
C LEU A 618 17.08 -4.33 -15.64
N GLN A 619 17.69 -3.70 -16.65
CA GLN A 619 18.83 -4.28 -17.34
C GLN A 619 20.01 -4.48 -16.41
N LYS A 620 20.32 -3.51 -15.54
CA LYS A 620 21.40 -3.61 -14.56
C LYS A 620 21.18 -4.75 -13.57
N VAL A 621 19.95 -4.97 -13.12
CA VAL A 621 19.60 -6.10 -12.24
C VAL A 621 19.78 -7.42 -12.98
N GLU A 622 19.27 -7.54 -14.20
CA GLU A 622 19.40 -8.74 -15.03
C GLU A 622 20.85 -9.07 -15.34
N ASP A 623 21.66 -8.07 -15.69
CA ASP A 623 23.09 -8.23 -15.96
C ASP A 623 23.83 -8.71 -14.71
N MET A 624 23.56 -8.10 -13.54
CA MET A 624 24.17 -8.48 -12.27
C MET A 624 23.84 -9.93 -11.88
N VAL A 625 22.58 -10.35 -12.03
CA VAL A 625 22.19 -11.74 -11.77
C VAL A 625 22.92 -12.69 -12.70
N ASN A 626 22.99 -12.39 -14.01
CA ASN A 626 23.71 -13.21 -14.98
C ASN A 626 25.24 -13.23 -14.74
N GLU A 627 25.82 -12.12 -14.28
CA GLU A 627 27.21 -12.07 -13.86
C GLU A 627 27.47 -13.07 -12.74
N LYS A 628 26.63 -13.08 -11.70
CA LYS A 628 26.75 -13.98 -10.55
C LYS A 628 26.45 -15.45 -10.90
N ILE A 629 25.63 -15.71 -11.89
CA ILE A 629 25.45 -17.03 -12.49
C ILE A 629 26.76 -17.50 -13.17
N ASN A 630 27.36 -16.62 -13.98
CA ASN A 630 28.57 -16.93 -14.75
C ASN A 630 29.82 -17.07 -13.88
N GLU A 631 29.88 -16.44 -12.69
CA GLU A 631 30.95 -16.63 -11.70
C GLU A 631 31.01 -18.09 -11.19
N GLY A 632 29.93 -18.85 -11.27
CA GLY A 632 29.92 -20.25 -10.86
C GLY A 632 30.18 -20.43 -9.36
N MET A 633 29.50 -19.59 -8.54
CA MET A 633 29.68 -19.63 -7.08
C MET A 633 29.09 -20.91 -6.47
N GLU A 634 29.80 -21.47 -5.49
CA GLU A 634 29.25 -22.56 -4.66
C GLU A 634 28.02 -22.09 -3.88
N VAL A 635 26.99 -22.91 -3.88
CA VAL A 635 25.78 -22.71 -3.06
C VAL A 635 25.88 -23.60 -1.83
N ARG A 636 26.19 -22.98 -0.71
CA ARG A 636 26.42 -23.66 0.57
C ARG A 636 25.21 -23.51 1.49
N THR A 637 24.92 -24.56 2.23
CA THR A 637 23.86 -24.58 3.23
C THR A 637 24.44 -24.96 4.58
N ASP A 638 24.20 -24.10 5.57
CA ASP A 638 24.60 -24.31 6.95
C ASP A 638 23.36 -24.32 7.86
N ILE A 639 23.33 -25.23 8.83
CA ILE A 639 22.28 -25.28 9.85
C ILE A 639 22.86 -24.74 11.14
N MET A 640 22.28 -23.68 11.67
CA MET A 640 22.78 -23.01 12.88
C MET A 640 21.63 -22.42 13.68
N THR A 641 21.89 -21.93 14.88
CA THR A 641 20.88 -21.20 15.66
C THR A 641 20.54 -19.87 15.01
N VAL A 642 19.33 -19.34 15.28
CA VAL A 642 18.88 -18.04 14.76
C VAL A 642 19.87 -16.93 15.09
N ASP A 643 20.42 -16.95 16.32
CA ASP A 643 21.38 -15.93 16.77
C ASP A 643 22.76 -16.02 16.06
N GLU A 644 23.23 -17.22 15.80
CA GLU A 644 24.43 -17.43 15.00
C GLU A 644 24.20 -16.95 13.55
N ALA A 645 23.05 -17.29 12.98
CA ALA A 645 22.69 -16.91 11.62
C ALA A 645 22.60 -15.38 11.45
N LYS A 646 22.00 -14.67 12.40
CA LYS A 646 21.95 -13.19 12.41
C LYS A 646 23.36 -12.56 12.47
N LYS A 647 24.28 -13.14 13.24
CA LYS A 647 25.66 -12.66 13.33
C LYS A 647 26.45 -12.81 12.03
N THR A 648 26.04 -13.72 11.14
CA THR A 648 26.66 -13.86 9.81
C THR A 648 26.18 -12.80 8.82
N GLY A 649 25.22 -11.95 9.19
CA GLY A 649 24.57 -10.99 8.29
C GLY A 649 23.56 -11.61 7.34
N ALA A 650 23.09 -12.84 7.62
CA ALA A 650 22.09 -13.51 6.81
C ALA A 650 20.75 -12.78 6.91
N MET A 651 20.10 -12.57 5.77
CA MET A 651 18.78 -11.96 5.71
C MET A 651 17.71 -12.97 6.12
N ALA A 652 16.84 -12.56 7.05
CA ALA A 652 15.66 -13.31 7.47
C ALA A 652 14.42 -12.64 6.87
N LEU A 653 13.42 -13.41 6.49
CA LEU A 653 12.13 -12.86 6.09
C LEU A 653 11.41 -12.28 7.31
N PHE A 654 10.87 -11.08 7.17
CA PHE A 654 10.08 -10.45 8.22
C PHE A 654 8.75 -11.19 8.43
N GLY A 655 8.45 -11.55 9.69
CA GLY A 655 7.18 -12.14 10.09
C GLY A 655 7.10 -13.66 10.09
N GLU A 656 8.15 -14.38 9.74
CA GLU A 656 8.19 -15.84 9.89
C GLU A 656 8.67 -16.26 11.30
N LYS A 657 7.98 -17.25 11.89
CA LYS A 657 8.42 -17.89 13.13
C LYS A 657 9.46 -18.96 12.80
N TYR A 658 10.70 -18.71 13.17
CA TYR A 658 11.78 -19.67 13.01
C TYR A 658 11.88 -20.56 14.26
N GLY A 659 12.19 -21.85 14.06
CA GLY A 659 12.54 -22.74 15.16
C GLY A 659 13.91 -22.39 15.77
N GLU A 660 14.35 -23.16 16.78
CA GLU A 660 15.67 -22.97 17.41
C GLU A 660 16.84 -22.99 16.41
N LYS A 661 16.71 -23.76 15.34
CA LYS A 661 17.70 -23.87 14.26
C LYS A 661 17.09 -23.46 12.94
N VAL A 662 17.87 -22.73 12.15
CA VAL A 662 17.53 -22.27 10.81
C VAL A 662 18.55 -22.77 9.78
N ARG A 663 18.06 -22.92 8.56
CA ARG A 663 18.88 -23.24 7.41
C ARG A 663 19.26 -21.94 6.71
N VAL A 664 20.56 -21.68 6.61
CA VAL A 664 21.14 -20.51 5.94
C VAL A 664 21.73 -20.95 4.60
N VAL A 665 21.23 -20.39 3.51
CA VAL A 665 21.73 -20.62 2.15
C VAL A 665 22.63 -19.45 1.78
N SER A 666 23.86 -19.75 1.40
CA SER A 666 24.87 -18.78 0.95
C SER A 666 25.30 -19.06 -0.47
N MET A 667 25.36 -18.03 -1.31
CA MET A 667 25.85 -18.08 -2.69
C MET A 667 27.12 -17.21 -2.78
N GLY A 668 28.26 -17.84 -2.54
CA GLY A 668 29.51 -17.13 -2.31
C GLY A 668 29.35 -16.10 -1.17
N GLU A 669 29.92 -14.93 -1.37
CA GLU A 669 29.74 -13.76 -0.46
C GLU A 669 28.62 -12.82 -0.94
N PHE A 670 27.97 -13.12 -2.07
CA PHE A 670 27.00 -12.21 -2.68
C PHE A 670 25.63 -12.26 -2.00
N SER A 671 25.06 -13.46 -1.78
CA SER A 671 23.77 -13.62 -1.10
C SER A 671 23.88 -14.60 0.05
N ARG A 672 23.22 -14.26 1.18
CA ARG A 672 23.13 -15.12 2.37
C ARG A 672 21.77 -14.90 3.01
N GLU A 673 20.92 -15.94 3.01
CA GLU A 673 19.51 -15.82 3.42
C GLU A 673 19.02 -17.04 4.18
N PHE A 674 18.03 -16.85 5.05
CA PHE A 674 17.30 -17.95 5.69
C PHE A 674 16.38 -18.57 4.64
N CYS A 675 16.61 -19.85 4.31
CA CYS A 675 15.78 -20.52 3.32
C CYS A 675 15.68 -22.03 3.54
N GLY A 676 14.42 -22.52 3.61
CA GLY A 676 14.10 -23.94 3.70
C GLY A 676 13.95 -24.65 2.35
N GLY A 677 14.08 -23.95 1.24
CA GLY A 677 13.87 -24.48 -0.10
C GLY A 677 15.01 -25.36 -0.64
N THR A 678 14.80 -25.89 -1.83
CA THR A 678 15.81 -26.66 -2.57
C THR A 678 16.54 -25.75 -3.57
N HIS A 679 17.84 -25.92 -3.70
CA HIS A 679 18.71 -25.04 -4.49
C HIS A 679 19.67 -25.84 -5.37
N VAL A 680 20.22 -25.15 -6.38
CA VAL A 680 21.35 -25.66 -7.15
C VAL A 680 22.60 -25.75 -6.25
N LYS A 681 23.56 -26.59 -6.59
CA LYS A 681 24.85 -26.71 -5.87
C LYS A 681 25.88 -25.67 -6.30
N ASN A 682 25.71 -25.13 -7.50
CA ASN A 682 26.54 -24.08 -8.06
C ASN A 682 25.66 -23.14 -8.89
N THR A 683 25.92 -21.82 -8.80
CA THR A 683 25.11 -20.83 -9.52
C THR A 683 25.16 -21.01 -11.05
N ALA A 684 26.23 -21.58 -11.61
CA ALA A 684 26.31 -21.89 -13.04
C ALA A 684 25.24 -22.90 -13.52
N GLU A 685 24.67 -23.72 -12.63
CA GLU A 685 23.58 -24.64 -12.97
C GLU A 685 22.27 -23.90 -13.33
N ILE A 686 22.13 -22.65 -12.94
CA ILE A 686 21.00 -21.79 -13.37
C ILE A 686 21.08 -21.49 -14.87
N LYS A 687 22.29 -21.51 -15.46
CA LYS A 687 22.64 -21.26 -16.88
C LYS A 687 22.46 -19.79 -17.27
N THR A 688 21.22 -19.28 -17.29
CA THR A 688 20.91 -17.91 -17.69
C THR A 688 19.60 -17.46 -17.02
N PHE A 689 19.45 -16.15 -16.87
CA PHE A 689 18.32 -15.50 -16.23
C PHE A 689 17.77 -14.41 -17.16
N LYS A 690 16.44 -14.30 -17.29
CA LYS A 690 15.76 -13.28 -18.08
C LYS A 690 14.56 -12.72 -17.36
N ILE A 691 14.51 -11.42 -17.15
CA ILE A 691 13.33 -10.72 -16.67
C ILE A 691 12.32 -10.60 -17.83
N LEU A 692 11.10 -11.09 -17.61
CA LEU A 692 9.99 -10.99 -18.57
C LEU A 692 9.20 -9.71 -18.39
N SER A 693 8.89 -9.35 -17.16
CA SER A 693 8.06 -8.21 -16.83
C SER A 693 8.36 -7.63 -15.45
N GLU A 694 8.06 -6.36 -15.30
CA GLU A 694 7.98 -5.68 -14.02
C GLU A 694 6.67 -4.90 -13.95
N SER A 695 5.91 -5.06 -12.87
CA SER A 695 4.59 -4.45 -12.70
C SER A 695 4.26 -4.13 -11.25
N GLY A 696 3.28 -3.23 -11.03
CA GLY A 696 2.74 -2.97 -9.70
C GLY A 696 1.68 -4.03 -9.33
N VAL A 697 1.75 -4.54 -8.10
CA VAL A 697 0.76 -5.49 -7.56
C VAL A 697 -0.14 -4.82 -6.52
N ALA A 698 0.47 -4.01 -5.69
CA ALA A 698 -0.18 -3.21 -4.67
C ALA A 698 0.56 -1.88 -4.50
N ALA A 699 0.01 -0.96 -3.73
CA ALA A 699 0.72 0.27 -3.40
C ALA A 699 2.03 -0.06 -2.68
N GLY A 700 3.15 0.43 -3.21
CA GLY A 700 4.48 0.18 -2.66
C GLY A 700 5.02 -1.24 -2.88
N VAL A 701 4.34 -2.09 -3.66
CA VAL A 701 4.80 -3.46 -3.98
C VAL A 701 4.92 -3.62 -5.49
N ARG A 702 6.08 -4.04 -5.94
CA ARG A 702 6.40 -4.34 -7.33
C ARG A 702 6.60 -5.83 -7.50
N ARG A 703 6.32 -6.33 -8.69
CA ARG A 703 6.47 -7.74 -9.09
C ARG A 703 7.42 -7.86 -10.26
N ILE A 704 8.38 -8.76 -10.15
CA ILE A 704 9.17 -9.25 -11.27
C ILE A 704 8.76 -10.68 -11.57
N GLU A 705 8.55 -10.98 -12.85
CA GLU A 705 8.48 -12.34 -13.38
C GLU A 705 9.71 -12.59 -14.26
N ALA A 706 10.34 -13.74 -14.05
CA ALA A 706 11.57 -14.09 -14.75
C ALA A 706 11.66 -15.59 -15.05
N LEU A 707 12.52 -15.92 -15.98
CA LEU A 707 12.85 -17.29 -16.43
C LEU A 707 14.30 -17.61 -16.15
N THR A 708 14.60 -18.93 -16.04
CA THR A 708 15.96 -19.44 -15.98
C THR A 708 16.20 -20.53 -17.00
N GLY A 709 17.46 -20.73 -17.33
CA GLY A 709 17.96 -21.90 -18.07
C GLY A 709 17.26 -22.17 -19.40
N ASP A 710 16.84 -23.41 -19.61
CA ASP A 710 16.23 -23.86 -20.85
C ASP A 710 14.92 -23.12 -21.18
N ASN A 711 14.20 -22.59 -20.16
CA ASN A 711 12.99 -21.81 -20.39
C ASN A 711 13.29 -20.45 -21.03
N VAL A 712 14.47 -19.85 -20.75
CA VAL A 712 14.95 -18.64 -21.44
C VAL A 712 15.24 -18.93 -22.90
N ILE A 713 15.88 -20.07 -23.18
CA ILE A 713 16.17 -20.50 -24.55
C ILE A 713 14.88 -20.74 -25.32
N ALA A 714 13.91 -21.43 -24.71
CA ALA A 714 12.60 -21.65 -25.31
C ALA A 714 11.86 -20.34 -25.62
N TYR A 715 11.95 -19.37 -24.70
CA TYR A 715 11.39 -18.03 -24.89
C TYR A 715 11.98 -17.31 -26.10
N TYR A 716 13.31 -17.30 -26.24
CA TYR A 716 13.95 -16.66 -27.39
C TYR A 716 13.69 -17.39 -28.69
N LYS A 717 13.61 -18.74 -28.70
CA LYS A 717 13.22 -19.49 -29.90
C LYS A 717 11.82 -19.12 -30.37
N LYS A 718 10.88 -19.04 -29.46
CA LYS A 718 9.52 -18.60 -29.80
C LYS A 718 9.50 -17.17 -30.34
N MET A 719 10.24 -16.24 -29.74
CA MET A 719 10.38 -14.88 -30.27
C MET A 719 10.97 -14.87 -31.68
N GLU A 720 11.97 -15.71 -31.93
CA GLU A 720 12.60 -15.84 -33.26
C GLU A 720 11.59 -16.36 -34.29
N GLU A 721 10.80 -17.35 -33.94
CA GLU A 721 9.73 -17.90 -34.81
C GLU A 721 8.70 -16.82 -35.14
N GLU A 722 8.17 -16.10 -34.13
CA GLU A 722 7.22 -14.99 -34.33
C GLU A 722 7.81 -13.87 -35.19
N PHE A 723 9.10 -13.55 -35.00
CA PHE A 723 9.81 -12.57 -35.79
C PHE A 723 9.98 -12.99 -37.26
N GLN A 724 10.28 -14.26 -37.50
CA GLN A 724 10.34 -14.84 -38.85
C GLN A 724 8.95 -14.82 -39.52
N GLU A 725 7.90 -15.17 -38.79
CA GLU A 725 6.53 -15.11 -39.31
C GLU A 725 6.10 -13.69 -39.67
N ALA A 726 6.38 -12.72 -38.79
CA ALA A 726 6.11 -11.31 -39.06
C ALA A 726 6.83 -10.81 -40.33
N ALA A 727 8.09 -11.22 -40.51
CA ALA A 727 8.83 -10.90 -41.73
C ALA A 727 8.19 -11.50 -42.99
N LYS A 728 7.68 -12.74 -42.93
CA LYS A 728 6.97 -13.37 -44.05
C LYS A 728 5.69 -12.65 -44.43
N VAL A 729 4.90 -12.19 -43.45
CA VAL A 729 3.64 -11.43 -43.67
C VAL A 729 3.89 -10.21 -44.53
N VAL A 730 4.97 -9.47 -44.27
CA VAL A 730 5.33 -8.27 -45.02
C VAL A 730 6.24 -8.59 -46.25
N LYS A 731 6.43 -9.84 -46.58
CA LYS A 731 7.29 -10.33 -47.71
C LYS A 731 8.73 -9.82 -47.57
N SER A 732 9.31 -9.95 -46.37
CA SER A 732 10.68 -9.53 -46.07
C SER A 732 11.47 -10.70 -45.46
N THR A 733 12.76 -10.49 -45.24
CA THR A 733 13.59 -11.31 -44.37
C THR A 733 13.64 -10.69 -42.98
N PRO A 734 13.91 -11.44 -41.88
CA PRO A 734 14.10 -10.88 -40.56
C PRO A 734 15.10 -9.70 -40.52
N ALA A 735 16.21 -9.79 -41.24
CA ALA A 735 17.24 -8.76 -41.28
C ALA A 735 16.74 -7.42 -41.88
N ASN A 736 15.81 -7.50 -42.83
CA ASN A 736 15.29 -6.33 -43.54
C ASN A 736 13.89 -5.93 -43.13
N LEU A 737 13.37 -6.53 -42.03
CA LEU A 737 11.99 -6.33 -41.57
C LEU A 737 11.72 -4.84 -41.24
N LYS A 738 12.63 -4.22 -40.53
CA LYS A 738 12.50 -2.80 -40.15
C LYS A 738 12.39 -1.89 -41.36
N GLU A 739 13.30 -2.00 -42.32
CA GLU A 739 13.31 -1.20 -43.56
C GLU A 739 12.03 -1.44 -44.39
N ARG A 740 11.55 -2.72 -44.45
CA ARG A 740 10.31 -3.03 -45.14
C ARG A 740 9.08 -2.40 -44.48
N LEU A 741 9.01 -2.38 -43.16
CA LEU A 741 7.93 -1.75 -42.41
C LEU A 741 7.96 -0.22 -42.55
N GLU A 742 9.14 0.39 -42.51
CA GLU A 742 9.31 1.81 -42.78
C GLU A 742 8.84 2.18 -44.19
N HIS A 743 9.21 1.37 -45.22
CA HIS A 743 8.75 1.54 -46.58
C HIS A 743 7.23 1.41 -46.73
N LEU A 744 6.64 0.36 -46.16
CA LEU A 744 5.19 0.15 -46.16
C LEU A 744 4.43 1.28 -45.49
N THR A 745 4.97 1.82 -44.40
CA THR A 745 4.38 2.96 -43.71
C THR A 745 4.42 4.24 -44.53
N ALA A 746 5.52 4.46 -45.25
CA ALA A 746 5.65 5.57 -46.14
C ALA A 746 4.70 5.47 -47.35
N GLU A 747 4.63 4.28 -47.98
CA GLU A 747 3.75 3.97 -49.10
C GLU A 747 2.27 4.13 -48.70
N MET A 748 1.90 3.68 -47.50
CA MET A 748 0.54 3.86 -46.96
C MET A 748 0.17 5.36 -46.81
N LYS A 749 1.12 6.17 -46.29
CA LYS A 749 0.90 7.63 -46.18
C LYS A 749 0.76 8.29 -47.51
N GLU A 750 1.56 7.87 -48.51
CA GLU A 750 1.49 8.41 -49.89
C GLU A 750 0.15 8.07 -50.54
N LEU A 751 -0.28 6.79 -50.44
CA LEU A 751 -1.59 6.35 -50.92
C LEU A 751 -2.76 7.04 -50.24
N GLN A 752 -2.65 7.31 -48.93
CA GLN A 752 -3.68 8.09 -48.22
C GLN A 752 -3.77 9.51 -48.77
N SER A 753 -2.60 10.18 -48.95
CA SER A 753 -2.55 11.53 -49.49
C SER A 753 -3.07 11.58 -50.94
N GLU A 754 -2.71 10.60 -51.79
CA GLU A 754 -3.21 10.50 -53.17
C GLU A 754 -4.72 10.27 -53.21
N ASN A 755 -5.23 9.40 -52.32
CA ASN A 755 -6.67 9.17 -52.22
C ASN A 755 -7.43 10.44 -51.81
N GLU A 756 -6.91 11.22 -50.85
CA GLU A 756 -7.47 12.52 -50.46
C GLU A 756 -7.41 13.51 -51.60
N ALA A 757 -6.32 13.58 -52.34
CA ALA A 757 -6.17 14.43 -53.50
C ALA A 757 -7.13 14.04 -54.65
N LEU A 758 -7.32 12.74 -54.89
CA LEU A 758 -8.27 12.25 -55.92
C LEU A 758 -9.71 12.54 -55.50
N LYS A 759 -10.08 12.35 -54.22
CA LYS A 759 -11.39 12.75 -53.71
C LYS A 759 -11.65 14.23 -53.82
N SER A 760 -10.66 15.06 -53.50
CA SER A 760 -10.75 16.51 -53.66
C SER A 760 -10.90 16.93 -55.13
N ARG A 761 -10.19 16.26 -56.05
CA ARG A 761 -10.28 16.52 -57.49
C ARG A 761 -11.64 16.11 -58.04
N ALA A 762 -12.14 14.94 -57.70
CA ALA A 762 -13.48 14.49 -58.07
C ALA A 762 -14.59 15.44 -57.57
N ALA A 763 -14.43 15.97 -56.35
CA ALA A 763 -15.34 16.97 -55.81
C ALA A 763 -15.26 18.33 -56.62
N LYS A 764 -14.06 18.72 -57.04
CA LYS A 764 -13.88 19.95 -57.89
C LYS A 764 -14.43 19.80 -59.28
N ASP A 765 -14.26 18.62 -59.92
CA ASP A 765 -14.77 18.36 -61.27
C ASP A 765 -16.31 18.31 -61.29
N ALA A 766 -16.95 17.83 -60.24
CA ALA A 766 -18.39 17.90 -60.03
C ALA A 766 -18.93 19.33 -59.87
N LEU A 767 -18.10 20.28 -59.53
CA LEU A 767 -18.43 21.73 -59.40
C LEU A 767 -18.60 22.48 -60.72
N GLY A 768 -18.01 22.02 -61.82
CA GLY A 768 -18.01 22.75 -63.09
C GLY A 768 -19.41 22.93 -63.73
N ASP A 769 -20.28 21.94 -63.58
CA ASP A 769 -21.64 21.93 -64.15
C ASP A 769 -22.74 22.51 -63.25
N VAL A 770 -22.44 22.61 -61.93
CA VAL A 770 -23.46 22.91 -60.94
C VAL A 770 -23.89 24.37 -60.90
N MET A 771 -23.01 25.28 -61.26
CA MET A 771 -23.32 26.72 -61.31
C MET A 771 -24.41 27.08 -62.34
N ASN A 772 -24.67 26.25 -63.35
CA ASN A 772 -25.74 26.40 -64.29
C ASN A 772 -27.13 26.05 -63.75
N GLN A 773 -27.20 25.49 -62.55
CA GLN A 773 -28.44 25.07 -61.87
C GLN A 773 -29.02 26.11 -60.89
N ILE A 774 -28.43 27.32 -60.88
CA ILE A 774 -28.95 28.40 -60.03
C ILE A 774 -30.33 28.87 -60.48
N GLU A 775 -31.29 28.80 -59.54
CA GLU A 775 -32.63 29.34 -59.78
C GLU A 775 -32.88 30.57 -58.93
N ASP A 776 -33.70 31.49 -59.45
CA ASP A 776 -34.18 32.63 -58.67
C ASP A 776 -35.50 32.26 -57.96
N VAL A 777 -35.55 32.45 -56.64
CA VAL A 777 -36.68 32.17 -55.77
C VAL A 777 -37.03 33.47 -55.04
N LYS A 778 -38.02 34.22 -55.56
CA LYS A 778 -38.44 35.51 -54.98
C LYS A 778 -37.29 36.51 -54.73
N GLY A 779 -36.32 36.54 -55.62
CA GLY A 779 -35.15 37.44 -55.53
C GLY A 779 -33.95 36.88 -54.75
N VAL A 780 -34.03 35.65 -54.25
CA VAL A 780 -32.91 34.92 -53.58
C VAL A 780 -32.46 33.78 -54.48
N LYS A 781 -31.19 33.77 -54.84
CA LYS A 781 -30.60 32.68 -55.62
C LYS A 781 -30.56 31.39 -54.85
N LEU A 782 -31.08 30.31 -55.38
CA LEU A 782 -30.98 28.95 -54.83
C LEU A 782 -30.13 28.11 -55.74
N LEU A 783 -29.14 27.51 -55.21
CA LEU A 783 -28.38 26.39 -55.76
C LEU A 783 -28.69 25.11 -55.00
N ALA A 784 -29.52 24.23 -55.57
CA ALA A 784 -29.84 22.94 -54.97
C ALA A 784 -29.32 21.84 -55.94
N THR A 785 -28.40 21.02 -55.40
CA THR A 785 -27.71 20.01 -56.25
C THR A 785 -27.29 18.77 -55.46
N SER A 786 -26.95 17.74 -56.19
CA SER A 786 -26.41 16.50 -55.59
C SER A 786 -25.06 16.14 -56.16
N VAL A 787 -24.19 15.59 -55.32
CA VAL A 787 -22.89 15.03 -55.69
C VAL A 787 -22.79 13.59 -55.13
N SER A 788 -21.87 12.81 -55.66
CA SER A 788 -21.69 11.43 -55.20
C SER A 788 -20.34 11.25 -54.54
N GLY A 789 -20.25 10.44 -53.51
CA GLY A 789 -19.00 10.02 -52.84
C GLY A 789 -18.31 11.09 -51.99
N VAL A 790 -19.02 12.18 -51.63
CA VAL A 790 -18.49 13.27 -50.82
C VAL A 790 -19.00 13.12 -49.38
N ASP A 791 -18.07 13.03 -48.45
CA ASP A 791 -18.43 12.96 -47.02
C ASP A 791 -18.89 14.34 -46.47
N MET A 792 -19.30 14.39 -45.22
CA MET A 792 -19.85 15.61 -44.61
C MET A 792 -18.81 16.74 -44.54
N ASN A 793 -17.53 16.43 -44.37
CA ASN A 793 -16.48 17.46 -44.36
C ASN A 793 -16.24 18.02 -45.74
N GLY A 794 -16.16 17.13 -46.74
CA GLY A 794 -16.09 17.54 -48.11
C GLY A 794 -17.30 18.36 -48.59
N LEU A 795 -18.52 18.04 -48.09
CA LEU A 795 -19.71 18.86 -48.37
C LEU A 795 -19.68 20.25 -47.72
N ARG A 796 -19.05 20.39 -46.56
CA ARG A 796 -18.84 21.73 -45.95
C ARG A 796 -17.93 22.60 -46.81
N ASP A 797 -16.78 22.06 -47.17
CA ASP A 797 -15.82 22.77 -48.01
C ASP A 797 -16.43 23.15 -49.37
N LEU A 798 -17.20 22.22 -49.94
CA LEU A 798 -17.95 22.44 -51.19
C LEU A 798 -19.02 23.51 -51.02
N GLY A 799 -19.76 23.44 -49.91
CA GLY A 799 -20.81 24.38 -49.58
C GLY A 799 -20.29 25.80 -49.39
N ASP A 800 -19.17 25.99 -48.71
CA ASP A 800 -18.52 27.27 -48.50
C ASP A 800 -18.05 27.86 -49.85
N GLN A 801 -17.39 27.03 -50.69
CA GLN A 801 -16.97 27.45 -52.03
C GLN A 801 -18.14 27.86 -52.94
N LEU A 802 -19.26 27.12 -52.91
CA LEU A 802 -20.47 27.44 -53.69
C LEU A 802 -21.18 28.68 -53.14
N LYS A 803 -21.21 28.84 -51.83
CA LYS A 803 -21.76 30.01 -51.13
C LYS A 803 -20.99 31.28 -51.54
N ASP A 804 -19.68 31.23 -51.63
CA ASP A 804 -18.87 32.34 -52.08
C ASP A 804 -19.07 32.66 -53.56
N LYS A 805 -19.25 31.64 -54.40
CA LYS A 805 -19.52 31.81 -55.83
C LYS A 805 -20.91 32.31 -56.16
N ILE A 806 -21.94 31.89 -55.41
CA ILE A 806 -23.32 32.34 -55.64
C ILE A 806 -23.49 33.80 -55.26
N GLY A 807 -22.64 34.33 -54.36
CA GLY A 807 -22.65 35.69 -53.89
C GLY A 807 -23.79 35.96 -52.89
N GLU A 808 -25.03 36.18 -53.35
CA GLU A 808 -26.19 36.34 -52.49
C GLU A 808 -27.17 35.19 -52.71
N GLY A 809 -27.38 34.28 -51.80
CA GLY A 809 -28.24 33.13 -51.97
C GLY A 809 -28.16 32.04 -50.95
N VAL A 810 -28.75 30.91 -51.27
CA VAL A 810 -28.81 29.72 -50.52
C VAL A 810 -28.25 28.55 -51.32
N VAL A 811 -27.41 27.75 -50.73
CA VAL A 811 -26.82 26.53 -51.28
C VAL A 811 -27.34 25.32 -50.52
N VAL A 812 -27.86 24.33 -51.23
CA VAL A 812 -28.25 23.02 -50.71
C VAL A 812 -27.52 21.93 -51.47
N ILE A 813 -26.76 21.08 -50.79
CA ILE A 813 -26.04 19.99 -51.41
C ILE A 813 -26.41 18.70 -50.72
N ALA A 814 -26.69 17.68 -51.51
CA ALA A 814 -26.89 16.31 -51.07
C ALA A 814 -25.75 15.45 -51.59
N SER A 815 -25.31 14.51 -50.85
CA SER A 815 -24.34 13.50 -51.29
C SER A 815 -24.74 12.09 -50.83
N ASP A 816 -24.70 11.15 -51.76
CA ASP A 816 -24.67 9.74 -51.46
C ASP A 816 -23.19 9.32 -51.24
N CYS A 817 -22.85 8.88 -50.04
CA CYS A 817 -21.54 8.40 -49.67
C CYS A 817 -21.72 7.02 -49.03
N ASP A 818 -21.35 5.96 -49.73
CA ASP A 818 -21.46 4.57 -49.29
C ASP A 818 -22.87 4.15 -48.77
N GLY A 819 -23.91 4.61 -49.48
CA GLY A 819 -25.31 4.32 -49.14
C GLY A 819 -25.87 5.15 -47.97
N LYS A 820 -25.14 6.13 -47.49
CA LYS A 820 -25.58 7.14 -46.54
C LYS A 820 -25.72 8.50 -47.23
N VAL A 821 -26.80 9.17 -46.92
CA VAL A 821 -27.04 10.52 -47.46
C VAL A 821 -26.50 11.56 -46.49
N ASN A 822 -25.69 12.45 -46.99
CA ASN A 822 -25.28 13.68 -46.30
C ASN A 822 -25.97 14.87 -46.97
N LEU A 823 -26.59 15.74 -46.19
CA LEU A 823 -27.23 16.98 -46.63
C LEU A 823 -26.60 18.15 -45.93
N ILE A 824 -26.32 19.22 -46.67
CA ILE A 824 -25.93 20.51 -46.10
C ILE A 824 -26.71 21.64 -46.77
N ALA A 825 -27.11 22.63 -45.98
CA ALA A 825 -27.64 23.87 -46.45
C ALA A 825 -26.86 25.04 -45.86
N MET A 826 -26.57 26.02 -46.70
CA MET A 826 -25.88 27.26 -46.31
C MET A 826 -26.61 28.47 -46.87
N ALA A 827 -26.74 29.53 -46.10
CA ALA A 827 -27.38 30.79 -46.48
C ALA A 827 -26.40 31.94 -46.24
N THR A 828 -26.34 32.86 -47.20
CA THR A 828 -25.62 34.13 -47.05
C THR A 828 -26.34 35.10 -46.16
N ASP A 829 -25.64 36.07 -45.59
CA ASP A 829 -26.24 37.10 -44.73
C ASP A 829 -27.37 37.89 -45.43
N ALA A 830 -27.20 38.14 -46.75
CA ALA A 830 -28.22 38.82 -47.56
C ALA A 830 -29.51 37.97 -47.69
N ALA A 831 -29.37 36.65 -47.93
CA ALA A 831 -30.49 35.76 -48.05
C ALA A 831 -31.20 35.59 -46.69
N MET A 832 -30.47 35.56 -45.59
CA MET A 832 -31.03 35.48 -44.24
C MET A 832 -31.87 36.72 -43.88
N LYS A 833 -31.44 37.88 -44.28
CA LYS A 833 -32.21 39.14 -44.12
C LYS A 833 -33.53 39.10 -44.85
N GLN A 834 -33.63 38.35 -45.95
CA GLN A 834 -34.88 38.16 -46.72
C GLN A 834 -35.76 37.04 -46.22
N GLY A 835 -35.30 36.33 -45.15
CA GLY A 835 -36.08 35.28 -44.44
C GLY A 835 -35.55 33.85 -44.66
N ALA A 836 -34.49 33.65 -45.42
CA ALA A 836 -33.89 32.33 -45.58
C ALA A 836 -33.29 31.85 -44.26
N HIS A 837 -33.45 30.55 -43.96
CA HIS A 837 -32.93 29.93 -42.73
C HIS A 837 -32.50 28.50 -43.00
N ALA A 838 -31.16 28.24 -43.07
CA ALA A 838 -30.61 26.93 -43.41
C ALA A 838 -31.14 25.80 -42.49
N GLY A 839 -31.27 26.04 -41.17
CA GLY A 839 -31.79 25.05 -40.25
C GLY A 839 -33.21 24.62 -40.52
N ASN A 840 -34.08 25.54 -40.90
CA ASN A 840 -35.49 25.25 -41.24
C ASN A 840 -35.57 24.54 -42.61
N LEU A 841 -34.72 24.94 -43.55
CA LEU A 841 -34.61 24.33 -44.87
C LEU A 841 -34.20 22.85 -44.77
N ILE A 842 -33.12 22.54 -43.98
CA ILE A 842 -32.69 21.19 -43.72
C ILE A 842 -33.79 20.35 -43.03
N LYS A 843 -34.52 20.92 -42.07
CA LYS A 843 -35.64 20.21 -41.42
C LYS A 843 -36.77 19.88 -42.40
N ALA A 844 -37.03 20.74 -43.36
CA ALA A 844 -38.09 20.51 -44.34
C ALA A 844 -37.71 19.38 -45.35
N ILE A 845 -36.44 19.22 -45.70
CA ILE A 845 -36.01 18.30 -46.74
C ILE A 845 -35.42 16.99 -46.25
N ALA A 846 -34.95 16.94 -44.96
CA ALA A 846 -34.28 15.74 -44.41
C ALA A 846 -35.19 14.51 -44.33
N GLY A 847 -36.49 14.69 -44.19
CA GLY A 847 -37.48 13.60 -44.20
C GLY A 847 -37.45 12.77 -45.48
N ASN A 848 -37.22 13.34 -46.65
CA ASN A 848 -37.18 12.65 -47.93
C ASN A 848 -36.06 11.62 -48.03
N VAL A 849 -34.94 11.89 -47.38
CA VAL A 849 -33.77 11.01 -47.36
C VAL A 849 -33.80 10.04 -46.16
N GLY A 850 -34.92 9.93 -45.45
CA GLY A 850 -35.05 9.04 -44.30
C GLY A 850 -34.14 9.45 -43.14
N GLY A 851 -33.95 10.72 -42.92
CA GLY A 851 -33.02 11.29 -41.96
C GLY A 851 -33.60 12.45 -41.17
N GLY A 852 -32.75 13.03 -40.32
CA GLY A 852 -33.06 14.20 -39.52
C GLY A 852 -31.83 15.08 -39.36
N GLY A 853 -32.05 16.37 -39.15
CA GLY A 853 -30.94 17.29 -38.96
C GLY A 853 -31.42 18.67 -38.56
N GLY A 854 -30.50 19.61 -38.49
CA GLY A 854 -30.78 20.98 -38.13
C GLY A 854 -29.47 21.79 -38.07
N GLY A 855 -29.56 23.01 -37.64
CA GLY A 855 -28.41 23.88 -37.53
C GLY A 855 -28.84 25.33 -37.31
N ARG A 856 -27.87 26.22 -37.54
CA ARG A 856 -28.03 27.68 -37.41
C ARG A 856 -28.67 28.26 -38.66
N PRO A 857 -29.11 29.53 -38.63
CA PRO A 857 -29.65 30.17 -39.83
C PRO A 857 -28.71 30.20 -41.03
N ASN A 858 -27.41 30.32 -40.79
CA ASN A 858 -26.37 30.39 -41.82
C ASN A 858 -25.90 29.05 -42.34
N MET A 859 -25.99 27.97 -41.52
CA MET A 859 -25.55 26.63 -41.91
C MET A 859 -26.28 25.54 -41.11
N ALA A 860 -26.70 24.50 -41.81
CA ALA A 860 -27.33 23.34 -41.21
C ALA A 860 -26.98 22.06 -41.96
N GLN A 861 -27.10 20.92 -41.27
CA GLN A 861 -26.69 19.59 -41.77
C GLN A 861 -27.71 18.52 -41.37
N ALA A 862 -27.83 17.50 -42.18
CA ALA A 862 -28.61 16.33 -41.91
C ALA A 862 -27.90 15.07 -42.45
N GLY A 863 -28.16 13.93 -41.81
CA GLY A 863 -27.79 12.60 -42.33
C GLY A 863 -29.08 11.84 -42.66
N GLY A 864 -29.04 10.97 -43.68
CA GLY A 864 -30.16 10.11 -44.08
C GLY A 864 -29.69 8.71 -44.47
N LYS A 865 -30.67 7.79 -44.60
CA LYS A 865 -30.41 6.38 -44.96
C LYS A 865 -31.05 5.99 -46.31
N ASN A 866 -31.70 6.94 -46.99
CA ASN A 866 -32.39 6.72 -48.25
C ASN A 866 -31.81 7.56 -49.41
N PRO A 867 -30.80 7.07 -50.14
CA PRO A 867 -30.23 7.79 -51.29
C PRO A 867 -31.24 8.05 -52.43
N ALA A 868 -32.22 7.18 -52.61
CA ALA A 868 -33.24 7.35 -53.61
C ALA A 868 -34.14 8.59 -53.38
N GLY A 869 -34.16 9.13 -52.15
CA GLY A 869 -34.89 10.35 -51.80
C GLY A 869 -34.14 11.66 -52.04
N ILE A 870 -32.87 11.60 -52.52
CA ILE A 870 -32.07 12.82 -52.84
C ILE A 870 -32.77 13.72 -53.86
N PRO A 871 -33.27 13.22 -55.02
CA PRO A 871 -33.94 14.05 -55.99
C PRO A 871 -35.17 14.80 -55.41
N ASP A 872 -35.92 14.12 -54.57
CA ASP A 872 -37.11 14.71 -53.93
C ASP A 872 -36.70 15.80 -52.89
N ALA A 873 -35.63 15.54 -52.12
CA ALA A 873 -35.07 16.54 -51.20
C ALA A 873 -34.60 17.81 -51.91
N ILE A 874 -33.89 17.64 -53.05
CA ILE A 874 -33.40 18.75 -53.85
C ILE A 874 -34.57 19.55 -54.48
N ALA A 875 -35.59 18.86 -55.07
CA ALA A 875 -36.79 19.50 -55.63
C ALA A 875 -37.60 20.25 -54.56
N GLN A 876 -37.72 19.65 -53.33
CA GLN A 876 -38.42 20.25 -52.22
C GLN A 876 -37.70 21.46 -51.62
N ALA A 877 -36.41 21.60 -51.79
CA ALA A 877 -35.61 22.71 -51.28
C ALA A 877 -36.12 24.05 -51.81
N LYS A 878 -36.55 24.11 -53.12
CA LYS A 878 -37.14 25.31 -53.73
C LYS A 878 -38.44 25.73 -53.07
N THR A 879 -39.37 24.81 -52.93
CA THR A 879 -40.70 25.08 -52.29
C THR A 879 -40.52 25.45 -50.81
N ALA A 880 -39.58 24.79 -50.11
CA ALA A 880 -39.28 25.12 -48.73
C ALA A 880 -38.70 26.51 -48.56
N LEU A 881 -37.79 26.92 -49.44
CA LEU A 881 -37.26 28.29 -49.46
C LEU A 881 -38.32 29.32 -49.84
N GLU A 882 -39.16 29.06 -50.83
CA GLU A 882 -40.30 29.97 -51.24
C GLU A 882 -41.24 30.28 -50.06
N ASN A 883 -41.52 29.26 -49.21
CA ASN A 883 -42.38 29.41 -48.06
C ASN A 883 -41.73 30.18 -46.90
N MET A 884 -40.41 30.32 -46.90
CA MET A 884 -39.68 31.08 -45.91
C MET A 884 -39.46 32.53 -46.26
N LEU A 885 -39.36 32.79 -47.53
CA LEU A 885 -39.16 34.16 -48.04
C LEU A 885 -40.45 35.00 -48.01
N LYS A 886 -40.34 36.23 -47.56
CA LYS A 886 -41.43 37.18 -47.40
C LYS A 886 -41.94 37.72 -48.75
#